data_fdaa32ec21c082e40758701e46c5a69d
#
_entry.id   fdaa32ec21c082e40758701e46c5a69d
#
_cell.length_a   1.000
_cell.length_b   1.000
_cell.length_c   1.000
_cell.angle_alpha   90.00
_cell.angle_beta   90.00
_cell.angle_gamma   90.00
#
_symmetry.space_group_name_H-M   'P 1'
#
loop_
_entity.id
_entity.type
_entity.pdbx_description
1 polymer ?
#
loop_
_entity_poly.entity_id
_entity_poly.type
_entity_poly.pdbx_seq_one_letter_code
_entity_poly.pdbx_strand_id
1 'polypeptide(L)'
;MRRGALIVALGAIALGSAAPAEGAAKRCDPFDKAACLLPWPNDYFRKHGHLALRNAQMPRSTDGVPIAARDYNWSDGFSPGQIIVTLVPGLDLKRSGAAPVTDIGRSLKRDQPIVVIDATTGKRQLIWSELNMVPSNPRKRTLNVHPGIGWREGHRYIVALRHLKRSNGRTIRAPRAFRVHRDGLPGGGRAAARRDRHMQDIFNRLDKAGIDRGELYLAWDFTVASRRGLTKRLLSIRDRSFAELGDRNLRDLDVAGAAPRFTVTEARDIPGIGRRVAGTVAVPCWLNNPGCRPGGRFKLDKRGLPVRTPGNVQQAPFVCVVPASSATTPARPLLFGHGLFQDATAVDSIALLAPVSNAVICGTNFAGMSMEDLANDAQVSSDLSRFPELADRLQQGILAFMYLGRAMIHPQGFSSNPEFAGRIDTERLFYAGASLGGIIGGALTAVAPDFDRSALIVPGLRFSLLLTRSTQFPSFGRILYGKYPDPVEQALVNSMIQLLWDRGEANGYVYHMVRDPLPNTPSKTVLLHEAFGDHQVANVATETEARIIGARLRTPALDSGRSRDRVPFYGIKPIPRYPWKGNALTVFDIGPLRPPGCSEAACIGTPPAPVTNTPPDVGVDPHPLTALELPAVQEFMDFLKLDGAFVDHCIKDKPCYAQGWTGP
;
A
#
# COMPACT_ATOMS: atom_id res chain seq x y z
N MET A 1 85.24 -6.22 35.56
CA MET A 1 85.32 -5.11 34.60
C MET A 1 85.15 -5.64 33.18
N ARG A 2 84.10 -5.46 32.57
CA ARG A 2 83.88 -5.37 31.10
C ARG A 2 82.37 -5.17 30.88
N ARG A 3 82.00 -3.99 30.41
CA ARG A 3 80.62 -3.60 30.00
C ARG A 3 80.35 -4.21 28.65
N GLY A 4 79.31 -5.00 28.55
CA GLY A 4 78.72 -5.44 27.27
C GLY A 4 77.54 -4.57 26.90
N ALA A 5 77.62 -3.90 25.80
CA ALA A 5 76.49 -3.05 25.23
C ALA A 5 75.53 -3.94 24.47
N LEU A 6 74.24 -3.86 24.83
CA LEU A 6 73.13 -4.54 24.15
C LEU A 6 72.65 -3.59 23.07
N ILE A 7 72.78 -3.95 21.78
CA ILE A 7 72.23 -3.24 20.63
C ILE A 7 70.81 -3.76 20.43
N VAL A 8 69.82 -2.87 20.66
CA VAL A 8 68.42 -3.15 20.33
C VAL A 8 68.19 -2.69 18.89
N ALA A 9 67.96 -3.62 17.99
CA ALA A 9 67.54 -3.34 16.63
C ALA A 9 66.03 -3.03 16.59
N LEU A 10 65.66 -1.78 16.37
CA LEU A 10 64.29 -1.41 16.06
C LEU A 10 63.93 -1.84 14.65
N GLY A 11 63.16 -2.89 14.51
CA GLY A 11 62.51 -3.23 13.23
C GLY A 11 61.34 -2.27 12.94
N ALA A 12 61.46 -1.41 11.96
CA ALA A 12 60.36 -0.58 11.45
C ALA A 12 59.38 -1.48 10.72
N ILE A 13 58.22 -1.74 11.35
CA ILE A 13 57.07 -2.34 10.67
C ILE A 13 56.44 -1.23 9.81
N ALA A 14 56.66 -1.30 8.50
CA ALA A 14 55.93 -0.49 7.53
C ALA A 14 54.47 -0.95 7.51
N LEU A 15 53.62 -0.23 8.20
CA LEU A 15 52.16 -0.32 8.01
C LEU A 15 51.84 0.18 6.59
N GLY A 16 51.80 -0.75 5.67
CA GLY A 16 51.23 -0.52 4.34
C GLY A 16 49.76 -0.15 4.52
N SER A 17 49.44 1.14 4.41
CA SER A 17 48.09 1.61 4.22
C SER A 17 47.58 1.02 2.90
N ALA A 18 46.81 -0.08 3.01
CA ALA A 18 46.02 -0.55 1.88
C ALA A 18 45.04 0.58 1.51
N ALA A 19 45.31 1.25 0.39
CA ALA A 19 44.35 2.15 -0.23
C ALA A 19 43.03 1.37 -0.38
N PRO A 20 41.87 1.96 -0.03
CA PRO A 20 40.61 1.29 -0.24
C PRO A 20 40.52 0.99 -1.74
N ALA A 21 40.29 -0.28 -2.07
CA ALA A 21 40.06 -0.72 -3.43
C ALA A 21 39.05 0.23 -4.08
N GLU A 22 39.45 0.92 -5.16
CA GLU A 22 38.59 1.79 -5.96
C GLU A 22 37.34 0.99 -6.30
N GLY A 23 36.24 1.32 -5.65
CA GLY A 23 34.98 0.63 -5.75
C GLY A 23 34.53 0.62 -7.22
N ALA A 24 34.07 -0.53 -7.65
CA ALA A 24 33.43 -0.72 -8.93
C ALA A 24 32.55 0.50 -9.27
N ALA A 25 32.89 1.24 -10.31
CA ALA A 25 32.29 2.53 -10.67
C ALA A 25 30.77 2.49 -10.53
N LYS A 26 30.20 3.45 -9.80
CA LYS A 26 28.74 3.61 -9.64
C LYS A 26 28.11 3.68 -11.02
N ARG A 27 27.33 2.69 -11.41
CA ARG A 27 26.61 2.71 -12.69
C ARG A 27 25.29 3.45 -12.52
N CYS A 28 25.37 4.75 -12.25
CA CYS A 28 24.21 5.64 -12.19
C CYS A 28 23.65 5.90 -13.59
N ASP A 29 22.36 6.18 -13.71
CA ASP A 29 21.80 6.64 -14.98
C ASP A 29 22.26 8.09 -15.22
N PRO A 30 22.89 8.39 -16.37
CA PRO A 30 23.36 9.74 -16.67
C PRO A 30 22.25 10.74 -17.01
N PHE A 31 20.99 10.29 -17.14
CA PHE A 31 19.85 11.14 -17.52
C PHE A 31 19.45 12.10 -16.41
N ASP A 32 19.49 11.65 -15.17
CA ASP A 32 19.28 12.49 -14.00
C ASP A 32 20.41 12.24 -12.99
N LYS A 33 21.20 13.28 -12.71
CA LYS A 33 22.35 13.19 -11.82
C LYS A 33 22.09 13.61 -10.39
N ALA A 34 20.83 13.93 -10.06
CA ALA A 34 20.47 14.41 -8.73
C ALA A 34 20.59 13.30 -7.65
N ALA A 35 20.30 12.06 -8.04
CA ALA A 35 20.62 10.86 -7.26
C ALA A 35 20.91 9.69 -8.22
N CYS A 36 21.68 8.69 -7.78
CA CYS A 36 22.18 7.65 -8.66
C CYS A 36 21.10 6.81 -9.36
N LEU A 37 19.96 6.60 -8.71
CA LEU A 37 18.85 5.79 -9.23
C LEU A 37 17.80 6.60 -9.98
N LEU A 38 17.96 7.93 -10.11
CA LEU A 38 17.03 8.75 -10.89
C LEU A 38 17.35 8.71 -12.39
N PRO A 39 16.33 8.83 -13.27
CA PRO A 39 14.91 8.80 -12.99
C PRO A 39 14.45 7.41 -12.53
N TRP A 40 13.50 7.35 -11.61
CA TRP A 40 12.99 6.12 -11.01
C TRP A 40 11.46 6.00 -11.23
N PRO A 41 10.86 4.80 -11.49
CA PRO A 41 11.51 3.52 -11.80
C PRO A 41 12.15 3.53 -13.20
N ASN A 42 13.14 2.63 -13.46
CA ASN A 42 13.86 2.65 -14.74
C ASN A 42 14.48 1.28 -15.06
N ASP A 43 14.20 0.74 -16.24
CA ASP A 43 14.73 -0.55 -16.71
C ASP A 43 16.26 -0.52 -16.97
N TYR A 44 16.91 0.65 -16.91
CA TYR A 44 18.36 0.76 -16.83
C TYR A 44 18.96 -0.06 -15.68
N PHE A 45 18.19 -0.22 -14.58
CA PHE A 45 18.57 -0.98 -13.40
C PHE A 45 18.02 -2.41 -13.39
N ARG A 46 17.47 -2.89 -14.52
CA ARG A 46 16.92 -4.23 -14.67
C ARG A 46 17.79 -5.07 -15.61
N LYS A 47 18.06 -6.33 -15.26
CA LYS A 47 18.85 -7.28 -16.06
C LYS A 47 18.26 -8.67 -15.95
N HIS A 48 18.26 -9.39 -17.07
CA HIS A 48 17.78 -10.78 -17.12
C HIS A 48 16.40 -10.97 -16.45
N GLY A 49 15.51 -10.01 -16.62
CA GLY A 49 14.16 -10.05 -16.06
C GLY A 49 14.03 -9.70 -14.58
N HIS A 50 15.11 -9.29 -13.89
CA HIS A 50 15.09 -8.90 -12.48
C HIS A 50 15.74 -7.54 -12.23
N LEU A 51 15.42 -6.89 -11.13
CA LEU A 51 16.19 -5.73 -10.66
C LEU A 51 17.63 -6.16 -10.39
N ALA A 52 18.58 -5.28 -10.72
CA ALA A 52 20.01 -5.53 -10.60
C ALA A 52 20.71 -4.33 -9.93
N LEU A 53 20.12 -3.88 -8.82
CA LEU A 53 20.63 -2.80 -7.99
C LEU A 53 21.91 -3.21 -7.26
N ARG A 54 22.78 -2.25 -6.99
CA ARG A 54 24.01 -2.43 -6.22
C ARG A 54 23.99 -1.53 -5.00
N ASN A 55 24.53 -1.98 -3.88
CA ASN A 55 24.60 -1.16 -2.65
C ASN A 55 25.27 0.22 -2.91
N ALA A 56 26.26 0.29 -3.82
CA ALA A 56 26.92 1.56 -4.18
C ALA A 56 25.98 2.59 -4.84
N GLN A 57 24.83 2.16 -5.38
CA GLN A 57 23.83 3.02 -6.04
C GLN A 57 22.76 3.51 -5.08
N MET A 58 22.57 2.79 -3.97
CA MET A 58 21.49 3.01 -3.02
C MET A 58 21.71 4.26 -2.16
N PRO A 59 20.63 4.93 -1.73
CA PRO A 59 20.69 5.99 -0.73
C PRO A 59 21.44 5.54 0.52
N ARG A 60 22.14 6.49 1.15
CA ARG A 60 22.96 6.21 2.34
C ARG A 60 22.40 6.91 3.57
N SER A 61 22.47 6.21 4.71
CA SER A 61 22.21 6.85 5.98
C SER A 61 23.28 7.91 6.31
N THR A 62 23.03 8.70 7.35
CA THR A 62 24.02 9.64 7.94
C THR A 62 25.31 8.94 8.37
N ASP A 63 25.25 7.64 8.66
CA ASP A 63 26.42 6.81 9.04
C ASP A 63 27.19 6.30 7.80
N GLY A 64 26.79 6.72 6.58
CA GLY A 64 27.39 6.29 5.33
C GLY A 64 27.02 4.88 4.87
N VAL A 65 26.11 4.19 5.58
CA VAL A 65 25.68 2.84 5.27
C VAL A 65 24.60 2.87 4.16
N PRO A 66 24.81 2.18 3.04
CA PRO A 66 23.80 2.13 1.98
C PRO A 66 22.64 1.20 2.37
N ILE A 67 21.43 1.53 1.91
CA ILE A 67 20.30 0.58 1.96
C ILE A 67 20.70 -0.69 1.21
N ALA A 68 20.37 -1.86 1.76
CA ALA A 68 20.71 -3.15 1.16
C ALA A 68 19.89 -3.39 -0.12
N ALA A 69 20.56 -3.45 -1.27
CA ALA A 69 19.94 -3.67 -2.58
C ALA A 69 19.37 -5.09 -2.75
N ARG A 70 19.85 -6.06 -1.97
CA ARG A 70 19.55 -7.49 -2.11
C ARG A 70 18.05 -7.79 -2.11
N ASP A 71 17.29 -7.17 -1.23
CA ASP A 71 15.87 -7.48 -1.03
C ASP A 71 14.99 -6.90 -2.15
N TYR A 72 15.44 -5.84 -2.82
CA TYR A 72 14.83 -5.32 -4.04
C TYR A 72 15.10 -6.22 -5.25
N ASN A 73 16.28 -6.83 -5.33
CA ASN A 73 16.71 -7.66 -6.48
C ASN A 73 15.97 -9.01 -6.58
N TRP A 74 15.16 -9.37 -5.58
CA TRP A 74 14.22 -10.49 -5.70
C TRP A 74 13.04 -10.19 -6.63
N SER A 75 12.81 -8.92 -6.96
CA SER A 75 11.69 -8.50 -7.81
C SER A 75 12.05 -8.59 -9.29
N ASP A 76 11.10 -9.06 -10.09
CA ASP A 76 11.21 -9.17 -11.54
C ASP A 76 10.78 -7.90 -12.27
N GLY A 77 10.41 -6.85 -11.54
CA GLY A 77 10.01 -5.54 -12.02
C GLY A 77 9.72 -4.59 -10.88
N PHE A 78 9.11 -3.44 -11.20
CA PHE A 78 8.76 -2.39 -10.25
C PHE A 78 7.34 -2.55 -9.71
N SER A 79 6.99 -1.79 -8.69
CA SER A 79 5.66 -1.81 -8.07
C SER A 79 4.54 -1.44 -9.08
N PRO A 80 3.36 -2.07 -9.01
CA PRO A 80 2.18 -1.62 -9.74
C PRO A 80 1.66 -0.25 -9.27
N GLY A 81 2.07 0.21 -8.09
CA GLY A 81 1.78 1.54 -7.56
C GLY A 81 2.95 2.51 -7.61
N GLN A 82 4.03 2.16 -8.32
CA GLN A 82 5.28 2.91 -8.31
C GLN A 82 5.07 4.38 -8.67
N ILE A 83 5.50 5.27 -7.76
CA ILE A 83 5.62 6.70 -8.03
C ILE A 83 6.83 6.91 -8.95
N ILE A 84 6.64 7.63 -10.05
CA ILE A 84 7.73 8.04 -10.93
C ILE A 84 8.36 9.30 -10.33
N VAL A 85 9.68 9.27 -10.11
CA VAL A 85 10.43 10.35 -9.47
C VAL A 85 11.61 10.77 -10.36
N THR A 86 11.74 12.08 -10.61
CA THR A 86 12.90 12.69 -11.27
C THR A 86 13.06 14.14 -10.83
N LEU A 87 14.27 14.68 -10.90
CA LEU A 87 14.49 16.10 -10.62
C LEU A 87 14.56 16.89 -11.93
N VAL A 88 13.63 17.83 -12.09
CA VAL A 88 13.62 18.78 -13.22
C VAL A 88 13.86 20.19 -12.71
N PRO A 89 15.07 20.72 -12.74
CA PRO A 89 15.41 21.99 -12.10
C PRO A 89 14.59 23.17 -12.64
N GLY A 90 13.84 23.81 -11.75
CA GLY A 90 13.05 25.00 -12.05
C GLY A 90 11.74 24.71 -12.78
N LEU A 91 11.23 23.48 -12.72
CA LEU A 91 9.95 23.09 -13.30
C LEU A 91 8.79 23.84 -12.61
N ASP A 92 7.91 24.38 -13.45
CA ASP A 92 6.57 24.87 -13.05
C ASP A 92 5.50 24.03 -13.75
N LEU A 93 4.83 23.19 -13.00
CA LEU A 93 3.81 22.27 -13.51
C LEU A 93 2.59 22.99 -14.09
N LYS A 94 2.15 24.09 -13.45
CA LYS A 94 1.02 24.89 -13.90
C LYS A 94 1.33 25.57 -15.25
N ARG A 95 2.51 26.21 -15.36
CA ARG A 95 2.98 26.82 -16.61
C ARG A 95 3.22 25.80 -17.71
N SER A 96 3.67 24.60 -17.34
CA SER A 96 3.82 23.49 -18.29
C SER A 96 2.49 22.89 -18.75
N GLY A 97 1.41 23.11 -18.00
CA GLY A 97 0.10 22.55 -18.31
C GLY A 97 -0.09 21.09 -17.91
N ALA A 98 0.71 20.58 -16.96
CA ALA A 98 0.63 19.22 -16.47
C ALA A 98 -0.70 18.95 -15.72
N ALA A 99 -1.17 17.71 -15.77
CA ALA A 99 -2.38 17.29 -15.08
C ALA A 99 -2.16 17.25 -13.55
N PRO A 100 -2.87 18.09 -12.76
CA PRO A 100 -2.83 18.03 -11.30
C PRO A 100 -3.74 16.91 -10.78
N VAL A 101 -3.65 16.60 -9.48
CA VAL A 101 -4.55 15.66 -8.79
C VAL A 101 -6.02 16.03 -8.95
N THR A 102 -6.33 17.33 -9.03
CA THR A 102 -7.68 17.87 -9.18
C THR A 102 -8.24 17.81 -10.63
N ASP A 103 -7.44 17.36 -11.60
CA ASP A 103 -7.90 17.17 -13.00
C ASP A 103 -7.09 16.00 -13.64
N ILE A 104 -7.21 14.82 -13.06
CA ILE A 104 -6.47 13.64 -13.54
C ILE A 104 -6.85 13.25 -14.98
N GLY A 105 -8.11 13.47 -15.38
CA GLY A 105 -8.61 13.20 -16.74
C GLY A 105 -7.89 13.98 -17.82
N ARG A 106 -7.33 15.14 -17.47
CA ARG A 106 -6.50 15.97 -18.37
C ARG A 106 -5.28 15.22 -18.89
N SER A 107 -4.71 14.28 -18.11
CA SER A 107 -3.52 13.51 -18.49
C SER A 107 -3.66 12.70 -19.79
N LEU A 108 -4.90 12.40 -20.19
CA LEU A 108 -5.19 11.64 -21.41
C LEU A 108 -5.24 12.52 -22.68
N LYS A 109 -5.20 13.86 -22.55
CA LYS A 109 -5.20 14.78 -23.69
C LYS A 109 -3.90 14.73 -24.47
N ARG A 110 -3.96 15.03 -25.79
CA ARG A 110 -2.80 14.96 -26.69
C ARG A 110 -1.69 15.96 -26.34
N ASP A 111 -2.04 17.13 -25.82
CA ASP A 111 -1.15 18.25 -25.51
C ASP A 111 -0.38 18.11 -24.20
N GLN A 112 -0.57 17.00 -23.47
CA GLN A 112 0.02 16.84 -22.14
C GLN A 112 1.55 16.82 -22.17
N PRO A 113 2.20 17.57 -21.25
CA PRO A 113 3.66 17.63 -21.15
C PRO A 113 4.26 16.42 -20.46
N ILE A 114 3.48 15.72 -19.64
CA ILE A 114 3.88 14.50 -18.92
C ILE A 114 2.96 13.39 -19.40
N VAL A 115 3.56 12.39 -20.04
CA VAL A 115 2.83 11.26 -20.63
C VAL A 115 3.47 9.96 -20.19
N VAL A 116 2.65 8.99 -19.83
CA VAL A 116 3.07 7.60 -19.67
C VAL A 116 2.24 6.76 -20.63
N ILE A 117 2.91 5.96 -21.44
CA ILE A 117 2.24 5.02 -22.35
C ILE A 117 2.56 3.58 -21.96
N ASP A 118 1.57 2.70 -22.08
CA ASP A 118 1.81 1.26 -22.09
C ASP A 118 2.53 0.90 -23.40
N ALA A 119 3.74 0.39 -23.30
CA ALA A 119 4.58 0.11 -24.45
C ALA A 119 4.03 -0.98 -25.39
N THR A 120 3.13 -1.85 -24.88
CA THR A 120 2.50 -2.92 -25.66
C THR A 120 1.34 -2.38 -26.49
N THR A 121 0.49 -1.54 -25.89
CA THR A 121 -0.75 -1.07 -26.51
C THR A 121 -0.63 0.32 -27.12
N GLY A 122 0.42 1.09 -26.82
CA GLY A 122 0.57 2.51 -27.17
C GLY A 122 -0.39 3.44 -26.42
N LYS A 123 -1.27 2.92 -25.55
CA LYS A 123 -2.29 3.70 -24.86
C LYS A 123 -1.70 4.56 -23.75
N ARG A 124 -2.12 5.82 -23.70
CA ARG A 124 -1.82 6.73 -22.59
C ARG A 124 -2.45 6.24 -21.30
N GLN A 125 -1.74 6.40 -20.22
CA GLN A 125 -2.18 6.04 -18.88
C GLN A 125 -2.77 7.26 -18.17
N LEU A 126 -3.80 7.00 -17.34
CA LEU A 126 -4.34 8.00 -16.43
C LEU A 126 -3.32 8.26 -15.33
N ILE A 127 -2.84 9.50 -15.24
CA ILE A 127 -1.83 9.93 -14.28
C ILE A 127 -2.16 11.32 -13.73
N TRP A 128 -1.49 11.68 -12.67
CA TRP A 128 -1.39 13.06 -12.22
C TRP A 128 0.03 13.35 -11.72
N SER A 129 0.39 14.61 -11.63
CA SER A 129 1.74 15.03 -11.28
C SER A 129 1.75 16.16 -10.27
N GLU A 130 2.76 16.14 -9.41
CA GLU A 130 3.02 17.17 -8.40
C GLU A 130 4.51 17.39 -8.21
N LEU A 131 4.89 18.49 -7.58
CA LEU A 131 6.20 18.66 -7.01
C LEU A 131 6.20 18.19 -5.55
N ASN A 132 7.26 17.48 -5.15
CA ASN A 132 7.44 17.11 -3.75
C ASN A 132 7.58 18.36 -2.88
N MET A 133 6.59 18.60 -2.01
CA MET A 133 6.56 19.78 -1.16
C MET A 133 7.28 19.59 0.18
N VAL A 134 7.69 18.38 0.53
CA VAL A 134 8.46 18.08 1.75
C VAL A 134 9.75 18.91 1.85
N PRO A 135 10.58 19.09 0.79
CA PRO A 135 11.75 19.97 0.85
C PRO A 135 11.36 21.45 0.91
N SER A 136 11.88 22.18 1.91
CA SER A 136 11.75 23.65 1.99
C SER A 136 12.43 24.35 0.78
N ASN A 137 13.59 23.82 0.32
CA ASN A 137 14.30 24.33 -0.84
C ASN A 137 13.61 23.90 -2.16
N PRO A 138 13.02 24.83 -2.94
CA PRO A 138 12.32 24.51 -4.19
C PRO A 138 13.22 23.83 -5.25
N ARG A 139 14.56 24.06 -5.20
CA ARG A 139 15.50 23.42 -6.13
C ARG A 139 15.70 21.93 -5.90
N LYS A 140 15.28 21.43 -4.73
CA LYS A 140 15.33 20.01 -4.33
C LYS A 140 13.98 19.30 -4.49
N ARG A 141 12.94 20.00 -4.94
CA ARG A 141 11.61 19.43 -5.17
C ARG A 141 11.60 18.57 -6.43
N THR A 142 11.45 17.28 -6.25
CA THR A 142 11.33 16.34 -7.38
C THR A 142 9.97 16.47 -8.04
N LEU A 143 9.92 16.15 -9.34
CA LEU A 143 8.67 15.81 -10.02
C LEU A 143 8.27 14.41 -9.60
N ASN A 144 7.07 14.27 -9.04
CA ASN A 144 6.44 13.01 -8.72
C ASN A 144 5.24 12.81 -9.68
N VAL A 145 5.20 11.64 -10.35
CA VAL A 145 4.07 11.27 -11.22
C VAL A 145 3.44 10.01 -10.68
N HIS A 146 2.13 10.07 -10.48
CA HIS A 146 1.35 9.02 -9.85
C HIS A 146 0.38 8.38 -10.84
N PRO A 147 0.21 7.05 -10.83
CA PRO A 147 -0.84 6.41 -11.61
C PRO A 147 -2.21 6.65 -10.98
N GLY A 148 -3.16 7.14 -11.78
CA GLY A 148 -4.58 7.30 -11.39
C GLY A 148 -5.35 5.98 -11.32
N ILE A 149 -4.82 4.97 -12.04
CA ILE A 149 -5.12 3.53 -11.93
C ILE A 149 -3.76 2.86 -11.83
N GLY A 150 -3.59 1.76 -11.12
CA GLY A 150 -2.29 1.09 -11.00
C GLY A 150 -1.68 0.72 -12.37
N TRP A 151 -0.36 0.59 -12.42
CA TRP A 151 0.34 0.01 -13.56
C TRP A 151 0.01 -1.49 -13.65
N ARG A 152 -0.30 -2.00 -14.84
CA ARG A 152 -0.59 -3.43 -15.03
C ARG A 152 0.66 -4.28 -14.82
N GLU A 153 0.50 -5.36 -14.11
CA GLU A 153 1.54 -6.34 -13.83
C GLU A 153 2.15 -6.91 -15.11
N GLY A 154 3.47 -7.02 -15.13
CA GLY A 154 4.22 -7.55 -16.27
C GLY A 154 4.29 -6.63 -17.49
N HIS A 155 3.60 -5.47 -17.48
CA HIS A 155 3.64 -4.52 -18.59
C HIS A 155 4.85 -3.59 -18.49
N ARG A 156 5.34 -3.19 -19.66
CA ARG A 156 6.37 -2.17 -19.82
C ARG A 156 5.71 -0.83 -20.11
N TYR A 157 6.16 0.22 -19.43
CA TYR A 157 5.70 1.58 -19.61
C TYR A 157 6.82 2.50 -20.08
N ILE A 158 6.49 3.49 -20.91
CA ILE A 158 7.41 4.53 -21.35
C ILE A 158 6.92 5.86 -20.78
N VAL A 159 7.81 6.55 -20.09
CA VAL A 159 7.60 7.89 -19.57
C VAL A 159 8.17 8.89 -20.56
N ALA A 160 7.41 9.91 -20.92
CA ALA A 160 7.82 11.01 -21.79
C ALA A 160 7.52 12.35 -21.14
N LEU A 161 8.54 13.15 -20.95
CA LEU A 161 8.46 14.53 -20.48
C LEU A 161 8.79 15.46 -21.67
N ARG A 162 7.91 16.43 -21.97
CA ARG A 162 8.06 17.35 -23.07
C ARG A 162 7.50 18.73 -22.74
N HIS A 163 7.89 19.76 -23.48
CA HIS A 163 7.39 21.14 -23.36
C HIS A 163 7.42 21.70 -21.92
N LEU A 164 8.33 21.23 -21.09
CA LEU A 164 8.45 21.64 -19.70
C LEU A 164 8.88 23.10 -19.60
N LYS A 165 8.24 23.88 -18.72
CA LYS A 165 8.46 25.32 -18.57
C LYS A 165 8.90 25.68 -17.15
N ARG A 166 9.67 26.75 -17.07
CA ARG A 166 9.97 27.46 -15.83
C ARG A 166 8.84 28.43 -15.47
N SER A 167 8.87 28.99 -14.25
CA SER A 167 7.93 30.00 -13.79
C SER A 167 7.86 31.25 -14.69
N ASN A 168 8.98 31.62 -15.34
CA ASN A 168 9.04 32.70 -16.32
C ASN A 168 8.55 32.32 -17.72
N GLY A 169 7.99 31.12 -17.91
CA GLY A 169 7.45 30.62 -19.19
C GLY A 169 8.50 30.08 -20.18
N ARG A 170 9.81 30.21 -19.89
CA ARG A 170 10.87 29.68 -20.77
C ARG A 170 10.90 28.15 -20.73
N THR A 171 11.07 27.52 -21.87
CA THR A 171 11.22 26.07 -22.00
C THR A 171 12.50 25.58 -21.30
N ILE A 172 12.40 24.47 -20.60
CA ILE A 172 13.53 23.81 -19.94
C ILE A 172 14.26 22.94 -20.98
N ARG A 173 15.56 23.19 -21.12
CA ARG A 173 16.40 22.44 -22.08
C ARG A 173 16.67 21.04 -21.56
N ALA A 174 16.56 20.03 -22.42
CA ALA A 174 16.86 18.63 -22.13
C ALA A 174 18.29 18.40 -21.65
N PRO A 175 18.57 17.48 -20.73
CA PRO A 175 19.91 17.13 -20.30
C PRO A 175 20.81 16.69 -21.47
N ARG A 176 22.11 17.05 -21.46
CA ARG A 176 23.04 16.67 -22.53
C ARG A 176 23.08 15.14 -22.71
N ALA A 177 23.12 14.37 -21.66
CA ALA A 177 23.16 12.92 -21.74
C ALA A 177 21.97 12.32 -22.50
N PHE A 178 20.79 12.89 -22.36
CA PHE A 178 19.60 12.47 -23.12
C PHE A 178 19.66 12.95 -24.55
N ARG A 179 20.14 14.20 -24.81
CA ARG A 179 20.26 14.75 -26.15
C ARG A 179 21.28 14.00 -27.03
N VAL A 180 22.26 13.32 -26.44
CA VAL A 180 23.14 12.40 -27.19
C VAL A 180 22.33 11.38 -27.98
N HIS A 181 21.34 10.78 -27.33
CA HIS A 181 20.45 9.81 -27.96
C HIS A 181 19.34 10.46 -28.80
N ARG A 182 18.75 11.56 -28.29
CA ARG A 182 17.65 12.25 -28.96
C ARG A 182 18.07 12.92 -30.24
N ASP A 183 19.19 13.68 -30.23
CA ASP A 183 19.63 14.55 -31.30
C ASP A 183 20.81 13.95 -32.09
N GLY A 184 21.29 12.75 -31.70
CA GLY A 184 22.51 12.18 -32.33
C GLY A 184 23.79 12.95 -32.06
N LEU A 185 23.89 13.65 -30.91
CA LEU A 185 25.06 14.46 -30.59
C LEU A 185 26.31 13.60 -30.39
N PRO A 186 27.51 14.08 -30.78
CA PRO A 186 28.74 13.37 -30.47
C PRO A 186 29.00 13.32 -28.97
N GLY A 187 29.55 12.20 -28.49
CA GLY A 187 29.89 11.95 -27.09
C GLY A 187 29.06 10.87 -26.45
N GLY A 188 29.42 10.47 -25.24
CA GLY A 188 28.76 9.37 -24.52
C GLY A 188 29.51 8.03 -24.61
N GLY A 189 30.45 7.87 -25.51
CA GLY A 189 31.33 6.72 -25.64
C GLY A 189 30.59 5.37 -25.79
N ARG A 190 31.27 4.28 -25.47
CA ARG A 190 30.73 2.90 -25.63
C ARG A 190 29.46 2.64 -24.81
N ALA A 191 29.24 3.35 -23.68
CA ALA A 191 28.05 3.17 -22.86
C ALA A 191 26.79 3.74 -23.54
N ALA A 192 26.88 4.92 -24.16
CA ALA A 192 25.81 5.52 -24.95
C ALA A 192 25.47 4.64 -26.15
N ALA A 193 26.47 4.21 -26.93
CA ALA A 193 26.27 3.35 -28.09
C ALA A 193 25.51 2.03 -27.74
N ARG A 194 25.80 1.44 -26.59
CA ARG A 194 25.04 0.27 -26.13
C ARG A 194 23.58 0.59 -25.79
N ARG A 195 23.30 1.81 -25.32
CA ARG A 195 21.93 2.26 -24.96
C ARG A 195 21.13 2.71 -26.20
N ASP A 196 21.79 3.11 -27.28
CA ASP A 196 21.13 3.71 -28.46
C ASP A 196 20.02 2.82 -29.03
N ARG A 197 20.27 1.53 -29.23
CA ARG A 197 19.24 0.60 -29.73
C ARG A 197 17.99 0.60 -28.86
N HIS A 198 18.15 0.61 -27.56
CA HIS A 198 17.04 0.64 -26.61
C HIS A 198 16.29 1.99 -26.68
N MET A 199 17.03 3.09 -26.79
CA MET A 199 16.45 4.43 -26.94
C MET A 199 15.70 4.58 -28.26
N GLN A 200 16.19 3.98 -29.37
CA GLN A 200 15.46 3.99 -30.64
C GLN A 200 14.12 3.25 -30.53
N ASP A 201 14.04 2.11 -29.81
CA ASP A 201 12.75 1.45 -29.55
C ASP A 201 11.78 2.36 -28.77
N ILE A 202 12.27 3.06 -27.74
CA ILE A 202 11.47 4.06 -26.99
C ILE A 202 10.96 5.15 -27.93
N PHE A 203 11.82 5.76 -28.74
CA PHE A 203 11.43 6.83 -29.66
C PHE A 203 10.41 6.36 -30.71
N ASN A 204 10.61 5.18 -31.30
CA ASN A 204 9.68 4.60 -32.28
C ASN A 204 8.30 4.34 -31.68
N ARG A 205 8.22 3.93 -30.40
CA ARG A 205 6.92 3.72 -29.71
C ARG A 205 6.26 5.03 -29.36
N LEU A 206 7.01 6.04 -28.96
CA LEU A 206 6.50 7.38 -28.70
C LEU A 206 5.95 8.05 -29.97
N ASP A 207 6.67 7.93 -31.09
CA ASP A 207 6.24 8.44 -32.40
C ASP A 207 4.90 7.81 -32.82
N LYS A 208 4.78 6.49 -32.73
CA LYS A 208 3.50 5.77 -32.97
C LYS A 208 2.36 6.24 -32.04
N ALA A 209 2.67 6.73 -30.84
CA ALA A 209 1.72 7.31 -29.90
C ALA A 209 1.49 8.82 -30.13
N GLY A 210 2.04 9.40 -31.21
CA GLY A 210 1.91 10.81 -31.58
C GLY A 210 2.72 11.75 -30.71
N ILE A 211 3.90 11.31 -30.23
CA ILE A 211 4.83 12.11 -29.44
C ILE A 211 6.15 12.24 -30.19
N ASP A 212 6.42 13.45 -30.73
CA ASP A 212 7.61 13.74 -31.49
C ASP A 212 8.87 13.67 -30.62
N ARG A 213 9.91 13.01 -31.14
CA ARG A 213 11.20 12.87 -30.49
C ARG A 213 11.86 14.22 -30.19
N GLY A 214 11.74 15.21 -31.12
CA GLY A 214 12.34 16.54 -30.98
C GLY A 214 11.78 17.36 -29.81
N GLU A 215 10.53 17.09 -29.39
CA GLU A 215 9.85 17.78 -28.30
C GLU A 215 10.28 17.29 -26.90
N LEU A 216 10.93 16.14 -26.82
CA LEU A 216 11.22 15.49 -25.54
C LEU A 216 12.26 16.24 -24.70
N TYR A 217 11.93 16.49 -23.45
CA TYR A 217 12.90 16.86 -22.42
C TYR A 217 13.64 15.61 -21.90
N LEU A 218 12.89 14.52 -21.66
CA LEU A 218 13.42 13.25 -21.17
C LEU A 218 12.44 12.13 -21.53
N ALA A 219 12.97 10.94 -21.85
CA ALA A 219 12.18 9.71 -21.96
C ALA A 219 12.98 8.50 -21.45
N TRP A 220 12.28 7.60 -20.79
CA TRP A 220 12.82 6.32 -20.33
C TRP A 220 11.68 5.33 -20.13
N ASP A 221 11.99 4.11 -19.75
CA ASP A 221 11.00 3.07 -19.55
C ASP A 221 11.23 2.28 -18.26
N PHE A 222 10.17 1.59 -17.85
CA PHE A 222 10.20 0.66 -16.74
C PHE A 222 9.20 -0.48 -16.95
N THR A 223 9.49 -1.65 -16.36
CA THR A 223 8.62 -2.82 -16.39
C THR A 223 8.09 -3.13 -15.00
N VAL A 224 6.78 -3.30 -14.88
CA VAL A 224 6.12 -3.66 -13.62
C VAL A 224 6.36 -5.12 -13.30
N ALA A 225 6.47 -5.45 -12.03
CA ALA A 225 6.61 -6.82 -11.56
C ALA A 225 5.44 -7.69 -12.02
N SER A 226 5.73 -8.97 -12.25
CA SER A 226 4.68 -9.92 -12.62
C SER A 226 3.80 -10.27 -11.41
N ARG A 227 2.56 -10.72 -11.67
CA ARG A 227 1.68 -11.30 -10.65
C ARG A 227 2.43 -12.28 -9.73
N ARG A 228 3.18 -13.21 -10.33
CA ARG A 228 3.97 -14.18 -9.57
C ARG A 228 5.05 -13.50 -8.72
N GLY A 229 5.75 -12.50 -9.27
CA GLY A 229 6.78 -11.74 -8.57
C GLY A 229 6.25 -11.09 -7.29
N LEU A 230 5.05 -10.52 -7.35
CA LEU A 230 4.37 -9.85 -6.24
C LEU A 230 3.81 -10.84 -5.20
N THR A 231 3.09 -11.88 -5.63
CA THR A 231 2.20 -12.66 -4.76
C THR A 231 2.76 -14.01 -4.30
N LYS A 232 3.82 -14.54 -4.93
CA LYS A 232 4.30 -15.92 -4.73
C LYS A 232 4.62 -16.28 -3.28
N ARG A 233 5.10 -15.32 -2.46
CA ARG A 233 5.49 -15.60 -1.07
C ARG A 233 4.26 -15.84 -0.20
N LEU A 234 3.31 -14.91 -0.22
CA LEU A 234 2.08 -15.02 0.55
C LEU A 234 1.24 -16.23 0.12
N LEU A 235 1.11 -16.47 -1.19
CA LEU A 235 0.41 -17.66 -1.68
C LEU A 235 1.12 -18.95 -1.25
N SER A 236 2.46 -18.99 -1.28
CA SER A 236 3.21 -20.18 -0.85
C SER A 236 3.03 -20.48 0.65
N ILE A 237 3.05 -19.46 1.52
CA ILE A 237 2.83 -19.70 2.95
C ILE A 237 1.38 -20.09 3.24
N ARG A 238 0.40 -19.46 2.57
CA ARG A 238 -1.02 -19.81 2.67
C ARG A 238 -1.26 -21.27 2.24
N ASP A 239 -0.95 -21.60 0.99
CA ASP A 239 -1.28 -22.91 0.39
C ASP A 239 -0.60 -24.05 1.15
N ARG A 240 0.63 -23.87 1.61
CA ARG A 240 1.34 -24.88 2.41
C ARG A 240 0.78 -25.02 3.82
N SER A 241 0.41 -23.91 4.46
CA SER A 241 -0.18 -23.95 5.79
C SER A 241 -1.56 -24.61 5.80
N PHE A 242 -2.41 -24.32 4.81
CA PHE A 242 -3.71 -24.98 4.69
C PHE A 242 -3.58 -26.45 4.24
N ALA A 243 -2.61 -26.78 3.40
CA ALA A 243 -2.31 -28.18 3.08
C ALA A 243 -1.85 -29.01 4.28
N GLU A 244 -1.21 -28.39 5.29
CA GLU A 244 -0.89 -29.03 6.58
C GLU A 244 -2.15 -29.33 7.43
N LEU A 245 -3.21 -28.53 7.27
CA LEU A 245 -4.53 -28.81 7.84
C LEU A 245 -5.29 -29.90 7.06
N GLY A 246 -4.83 -30.26 5.86
CA GLY A 246 -5.51 -31.24 5.00
C GLY A 246 -6.37 -30.61 3.91
N ASP A 247 -6.48 -29.28 3.85
CA ASP A 247 -7.22 -28.56 2.82
C ASP A 247 -6.27 -28.08 1.71
N ARG A 248 -6.49 -28.57 0.48
CA ARG A 248 -5.70 -28.21 -0.71
C ARG A 248 -6.49 -27.46 -1.75
N ASN A 249 -7.82 -27.44 -1.66
CA ASN A 249 -8.70 -26.71 -2.56
C ASN A 249 -9.34 -25.52 -1.86
N LEU A 250 -8.63 -24.40 -1.83
CA LEU A 250 -9.04 -23.18 -1.16
C LEU A 250 -9.94 -22.28 -2.02
N ARG A 251 -10.42 -22.78 -3.17
CA ARG A 251 -11.16 -22.00 -4.15
C ARG A 251 -12.66 -22.14 -4.03
N ASP A 252 -13.13 -23.23 -3.48
CA ASP A 252 -14.56 -23.63 -3.47
C ASP A 252 -15.37 -23.08 -2.28
N LEU A 253 -14.69 -22.43 -1.33
CA LEU A 253 -15.30 -21.94 -0.06
C LEU A 253 -15.74 -23.09 0.88
N ASP A 254 -15.45 -24.33 0.55
CA ASP A 254 -15.71 -25.45 1.42
C ASP A 254 -14.62 -25.58 2.49
N VAL A 255 -15.00 -25.94 3.70
CA VAL A 255 -14.08 -26.10 4.82
C VAL A 255 -13.70 -27.58 4.95
N ALA A 256 -12.47 -27.89 4.57
CA ALA A 256 -11.94 -29.26 4.63
C ALA A 256 -10.75 -29.38 5.59
N GLY A 257 -10.42 -30.63 5.94
CA GLY A 257 -9.26 -30.99 6.76
C GLY A 257 -9.51 -30.82 8.26
N ALA A 258 -8.46 -30.42 9.01
CA ALA A 258 -8.50 -30.22 10.45
C ALA A 258 -8.69 -28.75 10.82
N ALA A 259 -9.31 -28.48 11.96
CA ALA A 259 -9.37 -27.13 12.52
C ALA A 259 -7.99 -26.65 12.97
N PRO A 260 -7.69 -25.35 12.83
CA PRO A 260 -6.58 -24.75 13.54
C PRO A 260 -6.70 -24.95 15.05
N ARG A 261 -5.62 -25.33 15.72
CA ARG A 261 -5.60 -25.44 17.18
C ARG A 261 -5.73 -24.06 17.81
N PHE A 262 -6.52 -23.95 18.87
CA PHE A 262 -6.70 -22.72 19.62
C PHE A 262 -6.83 -23.00 21.12
N THR A 263 -6.67 -21.96 21.92
CA THR A 263 -6.84 -21.99 23.36
C THR A 263 -7.62 -20.76 23.79
N VAL A 264 -8.70 -20.94 24.54
CA VAL A 264 -9.41 -19.85 25.23
C VAL A 264 -8.72 -19.62 26.57
N THR A 265 -8.33 -18.38 26.85
CA THR A 265 -7.65 -18.00 28.10
C THR A 265 -8.51 -17.11 28.99
N GLU A 266 -9.51 -16.45 28.42
CA GLU A 266 -10.43 -15.56 29.13
C GLU A 266 -11.83 -15.65 28.52
N ALA A 267 -12.83 -15.70 29.35
CA ALA A 267 -14.20 -15.50 28.95
C ALA A 267 -14.96 -14.74 30.05
N ARG A 268 -15.58 -13.61 29.68
CA ARG A 268 -16.32 -12.78 30.62
C ARG A 268 -17.53 -12.14 29.96
N ASP A 269 -18.57 -11.88 30.73
CA ASP A 269 -19.76 -11.21 30.22
C ASP A 269 -19.54 -9.72 30.04
N ILE A 270 -20.16 -9.16 29.00
CA ILE A 270 -20.29 -7.73 28.76
C ILE A 270 -21.78 -7.39 28.93
N PRO A 271 -22.13 -6.64 29.99
CA PRO A 271 -23.53 -6.30 30.25
C PRO A 271 -24.22 -5.64 29.05
N GLY A 272 -25.42 -6.14 28.70
CA GLY A 272 -26.22 -5.61 27.60
C GLY A 272 -25.70 -5.96 26.18
N ILE A 273 -24.55 -6.63 26.03
CA ILE A 273 -23.96 -6.97 24.75
C ILE A 273 -23.91 -8.49 24.54
N GLY A 274 -23.28 -9.21 25.46
CA GLY A 274 -23.03 -10.63 25.34
C GLY A 274 -21.78 -11.06 26.09
N ARG A 275 -20.87 -11.78 25.42
CA ARG A 275 -19.68 -12.36 26.04
C ARG A 275 -18.40 -11.98 25.26
N ARG A 276 -17.38 -11.54 25.99
CA ARG A 276 -16.01 -11.39 25.48
C ARG A 276 -15.26 -12.69 25.69
N VAL A 277 -14.63 -13.19 24.63
CA VAL A 277 -13.79 -14.38 24.68
C VAL A 277 -12.43 -14.05 24.08
N ALA A 278 -11.36 -14.35 24.80
CA ALA A 278 -10.01 -14.13 24.32
C ALA A 278 -9.14 -15.38 24.44
N GLY A 279 -8.10 -15.46 23.61
CA GLY A 279 -7.21 -16.61 23.58
C GLY A 279 -6.15 -16.50 22.51
N THR A 280 -5.65 -17.65 22.04
CA THR A 280 -4.67 -17.75 20.96
C THR A 280 -5.05 -18.81 19.94
N VAL A 281 -4.72 -18.55 18.66
CA VAL A 281 -4.75 -19.53 17.57
C VAL A 281 -3.32 -19.91 17.21
N ALA A 282 -3.03 -21.20 17.07
CA ALA A 282 -1.74 -21.72 16.67
C ALA A 282 -1.59 -21.64 15.14
N VAL A 283 -0.69 -20.78 14.67
CA VAL A 283 -0.42 -20.50 13.26
C VAL A 283 0.99 -20.97 12.88
N PRO A 284 1.20 -21.68 11.77
CA PRO A 284 2.55 -22.00 11.30
C PRO A 284 3.39 -20.72 11.17
N CYS A 285 4.53 -20.66 11.87
CA CYS A 285 5.43 -19.51 11.82
C CYS A 285 6.45 -19.68 10.68
N TRP A 286 6.42 -18.77 9.71
CA TRP A 286 7.29 -18.78 8.53
C TRP A 286 8.51 -17.88 8.67
N LEU A 287 8.57 -17.05 9.72
CA LEU A 287 9.71 -16.19 9.97
C LEU A 287 10.87 -16.98 10.62
N ASN A 288 12.07 -16.43 10.52
CA ASN A 288 13.31 -17.09 10.97
C ASN A 288 13.53 -17.06 12.49
N ASN A 289 12.69 -16.33 13.24
CA ASN A 289 12.76 -16.27 14.69
C ASN A 289 11.65 -17.11 15.36
N PRO A 290 11.84 -17.57 16.59
CA PRO A 290 10.84 -18.37 17.32
C PRO A 290 9.53 -17.58 17.53
N GLY A 291 8.39 -18.23 17.25
CA GLY A 291 7.06 -17.67 17.50
C GLY A 291 6.71 -16.48 16.62
N CYS A 292 7.46 -16.21 15.57
CA CYS A 292 7.23 -15.07 14.66
C CYS A 292 7.21 -13.71 15.37
N ARG A 293 8.11 -13.45 16.31
CA ARG A 293 8.22 -12.18 17.04
C ARG A 293 8.63 -11.01 16.11
N PRO A 294 8.44 -9.74 16.51
CA PRO A 294 9.00 -8.59 15.79
C PRO A 294 10.49 -8.75 15.47
N GLY A 295 10.95 -8.20 14.35
CA GLY A 295 12.33 -8.35 13.84
C GLY A 295 12.60 -9.64 13.07
N GLY A 296 11.63 -10.57 13.00
CA GLY A 296 11.72 -11.76 12.17
C GLY A 296 11.47 -11.46 10.69
N ARG A 297 12.11 -12.23 9.81
CA ARG A 297 11.94 -12.15 8.35
C ARG A 297 11.95 -13.55 7.73
N PHE A 298 11.50 -13.68 6.48
CA PHE A 298 11.54 -14.96 5.80
C PHE A 298 12.98 -15.42 5.52
N LYS A 299 13.25 -16.69 5.79
CA LYS A 299 14.35 -17.41 5.16
C LYS A 299 13.87 -17.88 3.79
N LEU A 300 14.58 -17.50 2.72
CA LEU A 300 14.18 -17.78 1.35
C LEU A 300 15.02 -18.90 0.73
N ASP A 301 14.39 -19.77 -0.04
CA ASP A 301 15.07 -20.74 -0.92
C ASP A 301 15.64 -20.05 -2.18
N LYS A 302 16.29 -20.85 -3.06
CA LYS A 302 16.86 -20.36 -4.33
C LYS A 302 15.82 -19.79 -5.29
N ARG A 303 14.52 -20.09 -5.12
CA ARG A 303 13.41 -19.58 -5.92
C ARG A 303 12.78 -18.33 -5.30
N GLY A 304 13.27 -17.90 -4.13
CA GLY A 304 12.74 -16.78 -3.37
C GLY A 304 11.44 -17.08 -2.65
N LEU A 305 11.19 -18.36 -2.32
CA LEU A 305 10.04 -18.79 -1.53
C LEU A 305 10.41 -18.97 -0.07
N PRO A 306 9.51 -18.64 0.87
CA PRO A 306 9.73 -18.84 2.30
C PRO A 306 9.97 -20.31 2.67
N VAL A 307 10.93 -20.53 3.55
CA VAL A 307 11.24 -21.85 4.13
C VAL A 307 10.97 -21.79 5.62
N ARG A 308 10.09 -22.67 6.11
CA ARG A 308 9.72 -22.75 7.52
C ARG A 308 10.72 -23.60 8.32
N THR A 309 11.02 -23.18 9.53
CA THR A 309 11.67 -24.03 10.52
C THR A 309 10.64 -25.02 11.07
N PRO A 310 10.89 -26.35 11.02
CA PRO A 310 9.96 -27.33 11.56
C PRO A 310 9.61 -27.06 13.03
N GLY A 311 8.32 -27.21 13.39
CA GLY A 311 7.84 -26.97 14.76
C GLY A 311 7.71 -25.51 15.16
N ASN A 312 8.15 -24.54 14.36
CA ASN A 312 7.96 -23.13 14.67
C ASN A 312 6.49 -22.73 14.52
N VAL A 313 5.88 -22.24 15.60
CA VAL A 313 4.46 -21.88 15.68
C VAL A 313 4.32 -20.51 16.33
N GLN A 314 3.48 -19.68 15.74
CA GLN A 314 3.01 -18.42 16.31
C GLN A 314 1.75 -18.70 17.14
N GLN A 315 1.70 -18.22 18.37
CA GLN A 315 0.46 -18.13 19.14
C GLN A 315 -0.17 -16.76 18.86
N ALA A 316 -0.98 -16.68 17.81
CA ALA A 316 -1.63 -15.43 17.42
C ALA A 316 -2.76 -15.11 18.40
N PRO A 317 -2.75 -13.97 19.10
CA PRO A 317 -3.82 -13.61 20.03
C PRO A 317 -5.12 -13.37 19.26
N PHE A 318 -6.26 -13.71 19.86
CA PHE A 318 -7.56 -13.29 19.37
C PHE A 318 -8.43 -12.72 20.49
N VAL A 319 -9.31 -11.82 20.09
CA VAL A 319 -10.43 -11.33 20.90
C VAL A 319 -11.70 -11.46 20.08
N CYS A 320 -12.75 -12.01 20.71
CA CYS A 320 -14.07 -12.14 20.11
C CYS A 320 -15.13 -11.50 21.03
N VAL A 321 -16.13 -10.89 20.42
CA VAL A 321 -17.39 -10.52 21.07
C VAL A 321 -18.50 -11.41 20.51
N VAL A 322 -19.12 -12.20 21.38
CA VAL A 322 -20.22 -13.12 21.08
C VAL A 322 -21.52 -12.48 21.57
N PRO A 323 -22.46 -12.06 20.71
CA PRO A 323 -23.68 -11.37 21.15
C PRO A 323 -24.60 -12.27 21.93
N ALA A 324 -25.34 -11.72 22.87
CA ALA A 324 -26.35 -12.47 23.65
C ALA A 324 -27.41 -13.10 22.74
N SER A 325 -27.82 -12.41 21.68
CA SER A 325 -28.79 -12.90 20.66
C SER A 325 -28.38 -14.22 20.01
N SER A 326 -27.08 -14.53 19.95
CA SER A 326 -26.59 -15.79 19.39
C SER A 326 -27.00 -17.03 20.13
N ALA A 327 -27.56 -16.89 21.35
CA ALA A 327 -28.13 -18.01 22.11
C ALA A 327 -29.40 -18.57 21.49
N THR A 328 -30.16 -17.77 20.78
CA THR A 328 -31.41 -18.14 20.10
C THR A 328 -31.28 -18.28 18.60
N THR A 329 -30.40 -17.47 17.99
CA THR A 329 -30.15 -17.46 16.55
C THR A 329 -28.65 -17.40 16.32
N PRO A 330 -28.00 -18.46 15.78
CA PRO A 330 -26.57 -18.45 15.51
C PRO A 330 -26.14 -17.17 14.75
N ALA A 331 -25.09 -16.55 15.22
CA ALA A 331 -24.62 -15.27 14.71
C ALA A 331 -23.62 -15.47 13.57
N ARG A 332 -23.63 -14.58 12.58
CA ARG A 332 -22.65 -14.62 11.48
C ARG A 332 -21.24 -14.41 12.00
N PRO A 333 -20.24 -15.17 11.53
CA PRO A 333 -18.84 -14.93 11.88
C PRO A 333 -18.27 -13.75 11.07
N LEU A 334 -17.73 -12.76 11.76
CA LEU A 334 -17.13 -11.56 11.19
C LEU A 334 -15.70 -11.39 11.69
N LEU A 335 -14.73 -11.48 10.81
CA LEU A 335 -13.37 -11.04 11.09
C LEU A 335 -13.30 -9.52 11.06
N PHE A 336 -12.68 -8.92 12.08
CA PHE A 336 -12.44 -7.47 12.13
C PHE A 336 -10.95 -7.15 12.09
N GLY A 337 -10.56 -6.34 11.10
CA GLY A 337 -9.20 -5.80 10.94
C GLY A 337 -9.04 -4.46 11.66
N HIS A 338 -8.10 -4.40 12.59
CA HIS A 338 -7.82 -3.23 13.43
C HIS A 338 -7.07 -2.10 12.69
N GLY A 339 -7.07 -0.90 13.28
CA GLY A 339 -6.32 0.28 12.82
C GLY A 339 -4.82 0.21 13.10
N LEU A 340 -4.08 1.24 12.64
CA LEU A 340 -2.63 1.33 12.77
C LEU A 340 -2.18 1.23 14.23
N PHE A 341 -1.24 0.32 14.51
CA PHE A 341 -0.67 0.04 15.84
C PHE A 341 -1.71 -0.26 16.93
N GLN A 342 -2.89 -0.74 16.55
CA GLN A 342 -3.80 -1.42 17.46
C GLN A 342 -3.47 -2.92 17.49
N ASP A 343 -4.32 -3.71 18.14
CA ASP A 343 -4.19 -5.16 18.26
C ASP A 343 -5.58 -5.83 18.29
N ALA A 344 -5.64 -7.12 18.62
CA ALA A 344 -6.87 -7.88 18.70
C ALA A 344 -7.95 -7.24 19.62
N THR A 345 -7.55 -6.47 20.63
CA THR A 345 -8.46 -5.79 21.56
C THR A 345 -9.27 -4.66 20.92
N ALA A 346 -8.91 -4.24 19.70
CA ALA A 346 -9.70 -3.27 18.93
C ALA A 346 -11.16 -3.72 18.72
N VAL A 347 -11.44 -5.03 18.79
CA VAL A 347 -12.79 -5.58 18.78
C VAL A 347 -13.66 -5.05 19.94
N ASP A 348 -13.05 -4.76 21.08
CA ASP A 348 -13.75 -4.21 22.24
C ASP A 348 -14.35 -2.82 21.95
N SER A 349 -13.70 -2.01 21.10
CA SER A 349 -14.18 -0.66 20.73
C SER A 349 -15.44 -0.68 19.84
N ILE A 350 -15.71 -1.80 19.18
CA ILE A 350 -16.87 -2.00 18.31
C ILE A 350 -17.84 -3.05 18.85
N ALA A 351 -17.71 -3.42 20.12
CA ALA A 351 -18.50 -4.49 20.75
C ALA A 351 -20.02 -4.29 20.61
N LEU A 352 -20.50 -3.03 20.60
CA LEU A 352 -21.91 -2.68 20.40
C LEU A 352 -22.45 -3.11 19.02
N LEU A 353 -21.60 -3.31 18.02
CA LEU A 353 -22.01 -3.78 16.71
C LEU A 353 -22.39 -5.26 16.73
N ALA A 354 -21.87 -6.06 17.67
CA ALA A 354 -22.15 -7.49 17.74
C ALA A 354 -23.65 -7.79 17.89
N PRO A 355 -24.39 -7.26 18.89
CA PRO A 355 -25.82 -7.49 19.00
C PRO A 355 -26.63 -6.81 17.88
N VAL A 356 -26.23 -5.62 17.43
CA VAL A 356 -26.93 -4.88 16.37
C VAL A 356 -26.91 -5.65 15.04
N SER A 357 -25.80 -6.32 14.73
CA SER A 357 -25.62 -7.07 13.48
C SER A 357 -25.88 -8.58 13.62
N ASN A 358 -26.17 -9.07 14.81
CA ASN A 358 -26.13 -10.50 15.18
C ASN A 358 -24.87 -11.16 14.58
N ALA A 359 -23.69 -10.66 14.98
CA ALA A 359 -22.40 -11.16 14.51
C ALA A 359 -21.48 -11.53 15.66
N VAL A 360 -20.81 -12.67 15.57
CA VAL A 360 -19.63 -12.97 16.38
C VAL A 360 -18.45 -12.26 15.71
N ILE A 361 -17.99 -11.19 16.34
CA ILE A 361 -16.91 -10.35 15.81
C ILE A 361 -15.59 -10.77 16.45
N CYS A 362 -14.63 -11.25 15.65
CA CYS A 362 -13.31 -11.66 16.11
C CYS A 362 -12.21 -10.90 15.38
N GLY A 363 -11.14 -10.54 16.11
CA GLY A 363 -9.93 -9.93 15.56
C GLY A 363 -8.67 -10.60 16.07
N THR A 364 -7.60 -10.46 15.30
CA THR A 364 -6.22 -10.82 15.68
C THR A 364 -5.26 -9.72 15.23
N ASN A 365 -3.97 -9.83 15.57
CA ASN A 365 -2.99 -8.81 15.23
C ASN A 365 -2.61 -8.87 13.75
N PHE A 366 -2.65 -7.72 13.05
CA PHE A 366 -1.88 -7.53 11.83
C PHE A 366 -0.40 -7.41 12.19
N ALA A 367 0.21 -8.56 12.51
CA ALA A 367 1.62 -8.63 12.84
C ALA A 367 2.46 -7.96 11.75
N GLY A 368 3.37 -7.09 12.13
CA GLY A 368 4.14 -6.20 11.26
C GLY A 368 3.70 -4.73 11.32
N MET A 369 2.48 -4.43 11.79
CA MET A 369 1.97 -3.07 12.04
C MET A 369 0.96 -3.06 13.20
N SER A 370 1.09 -3.98 14.13
CA SER A 370 0.32 -3.99 15.39
C SER A 370 1.11 -3.31 16.52
N MET A 371 0.50 -3.15 17.69
CA MET A 371 1.10 -2.50 18.86
C MET A 371 2.47 -3.13 19.22
N GLU A 372 2.61 -4.44 19.13
CA GLU A 372 3.85 -5.16 19.43
C GLU A 372 4.99 -4.83 18.45
N ASP A 373 4.68 -4.30 17.25
CA ASP A 373 5.65 -4.01 16.19
C ASP A 373 6.22 -2.59 16.26
N LEU A 374 5.60 -1.67 17.02
CA LEU A 374 5.92 -0.25 17.05
C LEU A 374 7.43 0.03 17.23
N ALA A 375 8.08 -0.67 18.16
CA ALA A 375 9.51 -0.50 18.41
C ALA A 375 10.37 -1.00 17.24
N ASN A 376 9.98 -2.10 16.60
CA ASN A 376 10.67 -2.63 15.42
C ASN A 376 10.50 -1.70 14.21
N ASP A 377 9.32 -1.15 14.01
CA ASP A 377 9.03 -0.26 12.88
C ASP A 377 9.76 1.09 13.00
N ALA A 378 9.96 1.57 14.22
CA ALA A 378 10.85 2.69 14.48
C ALA A 378 12.32 2.36 14.09
N GLN A 379 12.79 1.14 14.40
CA GLN A 379 14.12 0.69 13.98
C GLN A 379 14.20 0.49 12.45
N VAL A 380 13.18 -0.06 11.81
CA VAL A 380 13.10 -0.16 10.34
C VAL A 380 13.15 1.24 9.70
N SER A 381 12.49 2.23 10.30
CA SER A 381 12.53 3.62 9.82
C SER A 381 13.92 4.25 9.95
N SER A 382 14.74 3.79 10.90
CA SER A 382 16.13 4.25 11.07
C SER A 382 17.13 3.52 10.17
N ASP A 383 16.82 2.29 9.73
CA ASP A 383 17.61 1.49 8.80
C ASP A 383 16.72 0.71 7.84
N LEU A 384 16.52 1.27 6.65
CA LEU A 384 15.66 0.68 5.61
C LEU A 384 16.17 -0.65 5.04
N SER A 385 17.38 -1.08 5.36
CA SER A 385 17.87 -2.44 5.06
C SER A 385 17.11 -3.50 5.86
N ARG A 386 16.45 -3.10 6.95
CA ARG A 386 15.59 -3.94 7.79
C ARG A 386 14.14 -4.00 7.31
N PHE A 387 13.75 -3.27 6.27
CA PHE A 387 12.37 -3.20 5.79
C PHE A 387 11.71 -4.58 5.53
N PRO A 388 12.44 -5.63 5.10
CA PRO A 388 11.88 -6.98 5.03
C PRO A 388 11.33 -7.53 6.36
N GLU A 389 11.78 -7.06 7.52
CA GLU A 389 11.27 -7.47 8.82
C GLU A 389 9.81 -7.05 9.01
N LEU A 390 9.43 -5.88 8.49
CA LEU A 390 8.06 -5.40 8.46
C LEU A 390 7.26 -6.13 7.37
N ALA A 391 7.72 -6.10 6.11
CA ALA A 391 6.98 -6.61 4.96
C ALA A 391 6.73 -8.13 5.00
N ASP A 392 7.68 -8.92 5.50
CA ASP A 392 7.51 -10.37 5.64
C ASP A 392 6.60 -10.70 6.83
N ARG A 393 6.66 -9.91 7.90
CA ARG A 393 5.80 -10.08 9.08
C ARG A 393 4.34 -9.70 8.80
N LEU A 394 4.07 -8.72 7.92
CA LEU A 394 2.71 -8.44 7.45
C LEU A 394 2.08 -9.66 6.76
N GLN A 395 2.85 -10.39 5.95
CA GLN A 395 2.35 -11.61 5.32
C GLN A 395 2.04 -12.70 6.35
N GLN A 396 2.80 -12.78 7.45
CA GLN A 396 2.51 -13.68 8.57
C GLN A 396 1.23 -13.24 9.30
N GLY A 397 1.01 -11.95 9.50
CA GLY A 397 -0.23 -11.40 10.08
C GLY A 397 -1.46 -11.72 9.23
N ILE A 398 -1.35 -11.59 7.90
CA ILE A 398 -2.43 -12.00 6.98
C ILE A 398 -2.75 -13.50 7.13
N LEU A 399 -1.73 -14.36 7.27
CA LEU A 399 -1.92 -15.79 7.53
C LEU A 399 -2.64 -16.04 8.87
N ALA A 400 -2.33 -15.26 9.91
CA ALA A 400 -2.98 -15.36 11.21
C ALA A 400 -4.49 -15.06 11.13
N PHE A 401 -4.88 -14.03 10.37
CA PHE A 401 -6.28 -13.73 10.08
C PHE A 401 -6.98 -14.89 9.37
N MET A 402 -6.35 -15.48 8.36
CA MET A 402 -6.93 -16.64 7.66
C MET A 402 -7.11 -17.84 8.59
N TYR A 403 -6.16 -18.09 9.50
CA TYR A 403 -6.27 -19.17 10.47
C TYR A 403 -7.36 -18.91 11.53
N LEU A 404 -7.47 -17.66 12.00
CA LEU A 404 -8.58 -17.27 12.90
C LEU A 404 -9.93 -17.49 12.20
N GLY A 405 -10.07 -17.02 10.95
CA GLY A 405 -11.29 -17.22 10.18
C GLY A 405 -11.66 -18.69 10.02
N ARG A 406 -10.69 -19.54 9.67
CA ARG A 406 -10.89 -21.00 9.61
C ARG A 406 -11.30 -21.59 10.96
N ALA A 407 -10.71 -21.14 12.07
CA ALA A 407 -11.10 -21.58 13.41
C ALA A 407 -12.54 -21.18 13.75
N MET A 408 -13.01 -20.03 13.28
CA MET A 408 -14.39 -19.57 13.52
C MET A 408 -15.44 -20.44 12.81
N ILE A 409 -15.18 -20.88 11.56
CA ILE A 409 -16.19 -21.57 10.73
C ILE A 409 -16.00 -23.08 10.63
N HIS A 410 -14.85 -23.62 11.08
CA HIS A 410 -14.64 -25.06 11.05
C HIS A 410 -15.53 -25.76 12.09
N PRO A 411 -16.25 -26.88 11.77
CA PRO A 411 -17.11 -27.57 12.72
C PRO A 411 -16.41 -28.00 14.01
N GLN A 412 -15.11 -28.37 13.92
CA GLN A 412 -14.26 -28.72 15.07
C GLN A 412 -13.39 -27.54 15.54
N GLY A 413 -13.68 -26.32 15.08
CA GLY A 413 -13.04 -25.09 15.51
C GLY A 413 -13.71 -24.49 16.74
N PHE A 414 -14.02 -23.21 16.72
CA PHE A 414 -14.64 -22.51 17.85
C PHE A 414 -15.94 -23.17 18.34
N SER A 415 -16.75 -23.70 17.43
CA SER A 415 -17.98 -24.40 17.78
C SER A 415 -17.79 -25.63 18.70
N SER A 416 -16.57 -26.18 18.80
CA SER A 416 -16.21 -27.25 19.73
C SER A 416 -15.95 -26.77 21.17
N ASN A 417 -15.85 -25.48 21.40
CA ASN A 417 -15.60 -24.88 22.71
C ASN A 417 -16.90 -24.37 23.30
N PRO A 418 -17.20 -24.61 24.62
CA PRO A 418 -18.43 -24.19 25.28
C PRO A 418 -18.78 -22.69 25.10
N GLU A 419 -17.79 -21.82 25.01
CA GLU A 419 -18.00 -20.38 24.87
C GLU A 419 -18.64 -19.99 23.50
N PHE A 420 -18.50 -20.85 22.50
CA PHE A 420 -18.97 -20.62 21.13
C PHE A 420 -20.00 -21.67 20.66
N ALA A 421 -20.19 -22.76 21.40
CA ALA A 421 -21.03 -23.88 20.98
C ALA A 421 -22.46 -23.42 20.66
N GLY A 422 -22.92 -23.70 19.43
CA GLY A 422 -24.24 -23.33 18.93
C GLY A 422 -24.46 -21.82 18.69
N ARG A 423 -23.42 -20.99 18.82
CA ARG A 423 -23.54 -19.54 18.71
C ARG A 423 -23.10 -18.97 17.39
N ILE A 424 -22.34 -19.72 16.58
CA ILE A 424 -21.78 -19.27 15.31
C ILE A 424 -22.51 -19.97 14.15
N ASP A 425 -23.01 -19.18 13.20
CA ASP A 425 -23.39 -19.68 11.89
C ASP A 425 -22.12 -19.94 11.06
N THR A 426 -21.78 -21.21 10.89
CA THR A 426 -20.52 -21.61 10.23
C THR A 426 -20.64 -21.69 8.71
N GLU A 427 -21.76 -21.33 8.11
CA GLU A 427 -21.97 -21.45 6.67
C GLU A 427 -21.05 -20.52 5.86
N ARG A 428 -20.79 -19.30 6.35
CA ARG A 428 -19.97 -18.32 5.63
C ARG A 428 -19.28 -17.35 6.57
N LEU A 429 -17.98 -17.16 6.34
CA LEU A 429 -17.19 -16.10 6.97
C LEU A 429 -17.33 -14.78 6.22
N PHE A 430 -17.23 -13.67 6.96
CA PHE A 430 -17.16 -12.31 6.39
C PHE A 430 -15.97 -11.54 6.96
N TYR A 431 -15.59 -10.47 6.26
CA TYR A 431 -14.52 -9.59 6.71
C TYR A 431 -14.96 -8.12 6.68
N ALA A 432 -14.66 -7.39 7.74
CA ALA A 432 -14.68 -5.93 7.77
C ALA A 432 -13.36 -5.42 8.37
N GLY A 433 -12.81 -4.35 7.85
CA GLY A 433 -11.60 -3.76 8.41
C GLY A 433 -11.56 -2.27 8.21
N ALA A 434 -11.10 -1.54 9.23
CA ALA A 434 -11.05 -0.08 9.22
C ALA A 434 -9.62 0.44 9.20
N SER A 435 -9.36 1.53 8.45
CA SER A 435 -8.04 2.17 8.42
C SER A 435 -6.96 1.18 7.92
N LEU A 436 -5.95 0.87 8.73
CA LEU A 436 -4.98 -0.19 8.43
C LEU A 436 -5.67 -1.51 8.08
N GLY A 437 -6.75 -1.85 8.81
CA GLY A 437 -7.59 -3.01 8.51
C GLY A 437 -8.26 -2.94 7.15
N GLY A 438 -8.52 -1.76 6.60
CA GLY A 438 -8.92 -1.55 5.21
C GLY A 438 -7.75 -1.76 4.24
N ILE A 439 -6.56 -1.24 4.55
CA ILE A 439 -5.37 -1.29 3.69
C ILE A 439 -4.79 -2.71 3.60
N ILE A 440 -4.44 -3.31 4.74
CA ILE A 440 -3.93 -4.70 4.79
C ILE A 440 -5.06 -5.69 4.51
N GLY A 441 -6.28 -5.34 4.92
CA GLY A 441 -7.50 -6.09 4.62
C GLY A 441 -7.77 -6.24 3.13
N GLY A 442 -7.33 -5.30 2.29
CA GLY A 442 -7.35 -5.44 0.84
C GLY A 442 -6.48 -6.60 0.35
N ALA A 443 -5.25 -6.75 0.90
CA ALA A 443 -4.41 -7.91 0.61
C ALA A 443 -5.02 -9.21 1.16
N LEU A 444 -5.52 -9.20 2.40
CA LEU A 444 -6.23 -10.33 3.00
C LEU A 444 -7.43 -10.73 2.13
N THR A 445 -8.26 -9.77 1.70
CA THR A 445 -9.41 -10.01 0.83
C THR A 445 -9.00 -10.73 -0.45
N ALA A 446 -7.89 -10.30 -1.08
CA ALA A 446 -7.43 -10.89 -2.33
C ALA A 446 -6.90 -12.32 -2.20
N VAL A 447 -6.55 -12.80 -0.99
CA VAL A 447 -5.92 -14.13 -0.79
C VAL A 447 -6.71 -15.05 0.11
N ALA A 448 -7.67 -14.56 0.89
CA ALA A 448 -8.40 -15.38 1.88
C ALA A 448 -9.24 -16.46 1.21
N PRO A 449 -9.23 -17.71 1.74
CA PRO A 449 -10.02 -18.80 1.18
C PRO A 449 -11.48 -18.81 1.65
N ASP A 450 -11.75 -18.34 2.85
CA ASP A 450 -12.97 -18.68 3.60
C ASP A 450 -14.08 -17.64 3.50
N PHE A 451 -13.89 -16.55 2.77
CA PHE A 451 -14.92 -15.56 2.52
C PHE A 451 -14.87 -15.02 1.09
N ASP A 452 -16.00 -14.53 0.61
CA ASP A 452 -16.18 -13.94 -0.72
C ASP A 452 -16.67 -12.49 -0.65
N ARG A 453 -16.95 -11.95 0.54
CA ARG A 453 -17.41 -10.58 0.75
C ARG A 453 -16.60 -9.88 1.82
N SER A 454 -16.24 -8.62 1.55
CA SER A 454 -15.55 -7.77 2.51
C SER A 454 -16.03 -6.32 2.46
N ALA A 455 -16.01 -5.65 3.61
CA ALA A 455 -16.19 -4.21 3.74
C ALA A 455 -14.87 -3.58 4.19
N LEU A 456 -14.32 -2.70 3.38
CA LEU A 456 -13.09 -1.97 3.66
C LEU A 456 -13.49 -0.52 3.99
N ILE A 457 -13.27 -0.14 5.23
CA ILE A 457 -13.74 1.13 5.80
C ILE A 457 -12.56 2.07 5.90
N VAL A 458 -12.68 3.27 5.32
CA VAL A 458 -11.63 4.27 5.16
C VAL A 458 -10.31 3.63 4.68
N PRO A 459 -10.38 2.79 3.61
CA PRO A 459 -9.25 2.04 3.11
C PRO A 459 -8.37 2.89 2.21
N GLY A 460 -7.28 2.29 1.77
CA GLY A 460 -6.42 2.87 0.74
C GLY A 460 -5.37 1.88 0.30
N LEU A 461 -4.56 2.31 -0.64
CA LEU A 461 -3.41 1.54 -1.11
C LEU A 461 -2.23 2.46 -1.35
N ARG A 462 -1.03 1.86 -1.45
CA ARG A 462 0.24 2.57 -1.70
C ARG A 462 0.69 3.40 -0.50
N PHE A 463 1.28 2.75 0.47
CA PHE A 463 1.87 3.46 1.60
C PHE A 463 2.81 4.59 1.16
N SER A 464 3.55 4.43 0.05
CA SER A 464 4.39 5.51 -0.51
C SER A 464 3.62 6.77 -0.89
N LEU A 465 2.35 6.65 -1.29
CA LEU A 465 1.46 7.78 -1.54
C LEU A 465 0.93 8.37 -0.23
N LEU A 466 0.60 7.50 0.74
CA LEU A 466 -0.01 7.89 2.01
C LEU A 466 0.98 8.58 2.94
N LEU A 467 2.23 8.11 3.04
CA LEU A 467 3.20 8.58 4.04
C LEU A 467 3.30 10.11 4.11
N THR A 468 3.45 10.79 2.97
CA THR A 468 3.60 12.25 2.97
C THR A 468 2.28 13.01 3.13
N ARG A 469 1.14 12.32 3.07
CA ARG A 469 -0.20 12.92 3.18
C ARG A 469 -0.91 12.62 4.48
N SER A 470 -0.41 11.68 5.27
CA SER A 470 -1.03 11.22 6.51
C SER A 470 -0.54 11.99 7.72
N THR A 471 -1.45 12.38 8.59
CA THR A 471 -1.13 12.95 9.93
C THR A 471 -0.49 11.90 10.86
N GLN A 472 -0.51 10.61 10.51
CA GLN A 472 0.11 9.54 11.29
C GLN A 472 1.62 9.36 11.03
N PHE A 473 2.12 9.83 9.88
CA PHE A 473 3.52 9.60 9.49
C PHE A 473 4.57 10.52 10.15
N PRO A 474 4.30 11.77 10.57
CA PRO A 474 5.34 12.71 11.00
C PRO A 474 6.32 12.17 12.05
N SER A 475 5.89 11.32 12.97
CA SER A 475 6.76 10.72 14.00
C SER A 475 7.79 9.77 13.39
N PHE A 476 7.36 8.86 12.51
CA PHE A 476 8.26 7.98 11.76
C PHE A 476 9.07 8.76 10.72
N GLY A 477 8.48 9.78 10.11
CA GLY A 477 9.14 10.68 9.18
C GLY A 477 10.33 11.40 9.79
N ARG A 478 10.25 11.84 11.04
CA ARG A 478 11.40 12.43 11.75
C ARG A 478 12.57 11.45 11.89
N ILE A 479 12.30 10.17 12.18
CA ILE A 479 13.33 9.13 12.27
C ILE A 479 13.91 8.89 10.89
N LEU A 480 13.07 8.61 9.90
CA LEU A 480 13.48 8.29 8.53
C LEU A 480 14.29 9.41 7.89
N TYR A 481 13.76 10.63 7.90
CA TYR A 481 14.41 11.78 7.26
C TYR A 481 15.61 12.30 8.05
N GLY A 482 15.66 12.05 9.36
CA GLY A 482 16.86 12.28 10.17
C GLY A 482 18.03 11.35 9.77
N LYS A 483 17.72 10.10 9.39
CA LYS A 483 18.72 9.14 8.92
C LYS A 483 19.05 9.26 7.43
N TYR A 484 18.11 9.69 6.60
CA TYR A 484 18.28 9.91 5.15
C TYR A 484 17.98 11.37 4.81
N PRO A 485 18.93 12.31 5.05
CA PRO A 485 18.64 13.75 5.08
C PRO A 485 18.58 14.41 3.69
N ASP A 486 19.09 13.79 2.60
CA ASP A 486 19.00 14.41 1.27
C ASP A 486 17.55 14.43 0.77
N PRO A 487 16.96 15.61 0.53
CA PRO A 487 15.54 15.71 0.17
C PRO A 487 15.19 15.07 -1.18
N VAL A 488 16.13 14.94 -2.10
CA VAL A 488 15.90 14.24 -3.38
C VAL A 488 15.89 12.74 -3.16
N GLU A 489 16.81 12.24 -2.33
CA GLU A 489 16.82 10.83 -1.94
C GLU A 489 15.62 10.45 -1.07
N GLN A 490 15.04 11.36 -0.27
CA GLN A 490 13.81 11.11 0.49
C GLN A 490 12.63 10.75 -0.43
N ALA A 491 12.43 11.51 -1.53
CA ALA A 491 11.39 11.18 -2.50
C ALA A 491 11.65 9.84 -3.20
N LEU A 492 12.91 9.56 -3.53
CA LEU A 492 13.34 8.28 -4.10
C LEU A 492 13.09 7.14 -3.13
N VAL A 493 13.48 7.27 -1.87
CA VAL A 493 13.29 6.26 -0.81
C VAL A 493 11.80 5.94 -0.63
N ASN A 494 10.94 6.97 -0.49
CA ASN A 494 9.50 6.76 -0.37
C ASN A 494 8.93 5.99 -1.56
N SER A 495 9.41 6.28 -2.77
CA SER A 495 8.98 5.52 -3.95
C SER A 495 9.53 4.09 -3.96
N MET A 496 10.79 3.89 -3.58
CA MET A 496 11.44 2.57 -3.59
C MET A 496 10.83 1.58 -2.61
N ILE A 497 10.52 2.01 -1.38
CA ILE A 497 9.97 1.12 -0.34
C ILE A 497 8.61 0.54 -0.73
N GLN A 498 7.87 1.17 -1.65
CA GLN A 498 6.60 0.63 -2.16
C GLN A 498 6.76 -0.79 -2.70
N LEU A 499 7.85 -1.08 -3.39
CA LEU A 499 8.13 -2.42 -3.92
C LEU A 499 8.20 -3.51 -2.84
N LEU A 500 8.59 -3.12 -1.62
CA LEU A 500 8.63 -4.03 -0.47
C LEU A 500 7.28 -4.06 0.26
N TRP A 501 6.59 -2.92 0.37
CA TRP A 501 5.22 -2.82 0.89
C TRP A 501 4.23 -3.70 0.11
N ASP A 502 4.33 -3.77 -1.22
CA ASP A 502 3.46 -4.57 -2.09
C ASP A 502 3.33 -6.03 -1.65
N ARG A 503 4.29 -6.55 -0.89
CA ARG A 503 4.27 -7.93 -0.39
C ARG A 503 3.21 -8.18 0.68
N GLY A 504 2.75 -7.14 1.37
CA GLY A 504 1.82 -7.25 2.50
C GLY A 504 0.70 -6.20 2.53
N GLU A 505 0.51 -5.41 1.47
CA GLU A 505 -0.59 -4.43 1.40
C GLU A 505 -1.42 -4.57 0.12
N ALA A 506 -2.58 -3.90 0.06
CA ALA A 506 -3.53 -3.99 -1.04
C ALA A 506 -2.91 -3.77 -2.43
N ASN A 507 -1.96 -2.83 -2.57
CA ASN A 507 -1.39 -2.48 -3.89
C ASN A 507 -0.77 -3.66 -4.64
N GLY A 508 -0.19 -4.63 -3.92
CA GLY A 508 0.39 -5.83 -4.54
C GLY A 508 -0.62 -6.89 -4.97
N TYR A 509 -1.91 -6.71 -4.62
CA TYR A 509 -2.94 -7.74 -4.79
C TYR A 509 -4.24 -7.22 -5.41
N VAL A 510 -4.46 -5.92 -5.45
CA VAL A 510 -5.74 -5.27 -5.77
C VAL A 510 -6.30 -5.64 -7.15
N TYR A 511 -5.46 -5.93 -8.14
CA TYR A 511 -5.89 -6.39 -9.45
C TYR A 511 -6.58 -7.76 -9.41
N HIS A 512 -6.28 -8.56 -8.37
CA HIS A 512 -6.77 -9.92 -8.18
C HIS A 512 -7.83 -10.02 -7.07
N MET A 513 -8.16 -8.91 -6.43
CA MET A 513 -9.17 -8.88 -5.37
C MET A 513 -10.56 -9.27 -5.88
N VAL A 514 -10.93 -8.76 -7.06
CA VAL A 514 -12.26 -8.94 -7.65
C VAL A 514 -12.20 -9.65 -9.01
N ARG A 515 -11.33 -9.16 -9.90
CA ARG A 515 -11.16 -9.68 -11.26
C ARG A 515 -9.90 -10.54 -11.32
N ASP A 516 -9.93 -11.61 -12.11
CA ASP A 516 -8.80 -12.52 -12.26
C ASP A 516 -8.26 -13.00 -10.90
N PRO A 517 -9.05 -13.71 -10.08
CA PRO A 517 -8.64 -14.14 -8.74
C PRO A 517 -7.32 -14.88 -8.78
N LEU A 518 -6.54 -14.74 -7.71
CA LEU A 518 -5.27 -15.44 -7.54
C LEU A 518 -5.47 -16.97 -7.56
N PRO A 519 -4.45 -17.75 -7.95
CA PRO A 519 -4.54 -19.19 -7.91
C PRO A 519 -5.09 -19.71 -6.57
N ASN A 520 -5.95 -20.70 -6.63
CA ASN A 520 -6.54 -21.35 -5.46
C ASN A 520 -7.27 -20.37 -4.51
N THR A 521 -8.01 -19.40 -5.07
CA THR A 521 -8.69 -18.34 -4.32
C THR A 521 -10.09 -18.09 -4.91
N PRO A 522 -11.15 -17.95 -4.09
CA PRO A 522 -12.48 -17.60 -4.58
C PRO A 522 -12.56 -16.14 -5.06
N SER A 523 -13.52 -15.84 -5.93
CA SER A 523 -13.85 -14.46 -6.34
C SER A 523 -14.42 -13.67 -5.18
N LYS A 524 -14.21 -12.34 -5.18
CA LYS A 524 -14.65 -11.44 -4.11
C LYS A 524 -15.59 -10.35 -4.61
N THR A 525 -16.40 -9.85 -3.70
CA THR A 525 -17.18 -8.61 -3.85
C THR A 525 -16.84 -7.69 -2.68
N VAL A 526 -16.60 -6.41 -2.98
CA VAL A 526 -16.01 -5.47 -2.02
C VAL A 526 -16.86 -4.21 -1.91
N LEU A 527 -17.16 -3.81 -0.67
CA LEU A 527 -17.70 -2.51 -0.30
C LEU A 527 -16.58 -1.63 0.21
N LEU A 528 -16.48 -0.40 -0.29
CA LEU A 528 -15.57 0.63 0.16
C LEU A 528 -16.37 1.76 0.80
N HIS A 529 -15.99 2.20 2.00
CA HIS A 529 -16.46 3.44 2.62
C HIS A 529 -15.32 4.46 2.65
N GLU A 530 -15.55 5.66 2.16
CA GLU A 530 -14.60 6.76 2.15
C GLU A 530 -15.08 7.89 3.05
N ALA A 531 -14.19 8.43 3.89
CA ALA A 531 -14.42 9.66 4.63
C ALA A 531 -13.87 10.82 3.80
N PHE A 532 -14.73 11.74 3.34
CA PHE A 532 -14.28 12.86 2.53
C PHE A 532 -13.44 13.85 3.34
N GLY A 533 -12.24 14.17 2.83
CA GLY A 533 -11.29 15.02 3.51
C GLY A 533 -10.41 14.32 4.55
N ASP A 534 -10.34 13.00 4.52
CA ASP A 534 -9.58 12.14 5.44
C ASP A 534 -8.14 12.60 5.66
N HIS A 535 -7.75 12.77 6.93
CA HIS A 535 -6.44 13.25 7.35
C HIS A 535 -5.39 12.12 7.48
N GLN A 536 -5.83 10.86 7.57
CA GLN A 536 -4.95 9.70 7.78
C GLN A 536 -4.76 8.89 6.51
N VAL A 537 -5.85 8.64 5.77
CA VAL A 537 -5.83 7.88 4.50
C VAL A 537 -6.39 8.76 3.39
N ALA A 538 -5.50 9.39 2.63
CA ALA A 538 -5.88 10.36 1.60
C ALA A 538 -6.87 9.76 0.58
N ASN A 539 -8.00 10.44 0.31
CA ASN A 539 -9.08 10.00 -0.57
C ASN A 539 -8.61 9.50 -1.95
N VAL A 540 -7.57 10.13 -2.52
CA VAL A 540 -7.00 9.70 -3.81
C VAL A 540 -6.50 8.25 -3.79
N ALA A 541 -6.16 7.69 -2.63
CA ALA A 541 -5.76 6.28 -2.49
C ALA A 541 -6.97 5.36 -2.56
N THR A 542 -8.05 5.67 -1.83
CA THR A 542 -9.33 4.95 -1.85
C THR A 542 -9.96 4.99 -3.24
N GLU A 543 -10.01 6.17 -3.87
CA GLU A 543 -10.52 6.32 -5.22
C GLU A 543 -9.70 5.55 -6.27
N THR A 544 -8.38 5.45 -6.08
CA THR A 544 -7.55 4.64 -6.96
C THR A 544 -7.86 3.15 -6.80
N GLU A 545 -8.07 2.68 -5.59
CA GLU A 545 -8.52 1.31 -5.30
C GLU A 545 -9.87 1.05 -5.96
N ALA A 546 -10.84 1.94 -5.77
CA ALA A 546 -12.16 1.84 -6.39
C ALA A 546 -12.11 1.74 -7.93
N ARG A 547 -11.22 2.53 -8.59
CA ARG A 547 -11.01 2.45 -10.05
C ARG A 547 -10.45 1.09 -10.47
N ILE A 548 -9.52 0.51 -9.72
CA ILE A 548 -8.88 -0.77 -10.05
C ILE A 548 -9.86 -1.92 -9.90
N ILE A 549 -10.59 -2.00 -8.77
CA ILE A 549 -11.57 -3.07 -8.54
C ILE A 549 -12.87 -2.87 -9.32
N GLY A 550 -13.06 -1.69 -9.93
CA GLY A 550 -14.27 -1.34 -10.67
C GLY A 550 -15.48 -1.16 -9.77
N ALA A 551 -15.28 -0.65 -8.56
CA ALA A 551 -16.36 -0.25 -7.68
C ALA A 551 -17.23 0.82 -8.34
N ARG A 552 -18.53 0.79 -8.04
CA ARG A 552 -19.46 1.81 -8.47
C ARG A 552 -19.77 2.77 -7.34
N LEU A 553 -19.90 4.04 -7.70
CA LEU A 553 -20.12 5.13 -6.76
C LEU A 553 -21.60 5.26 -6.41
N ARG A 554 -21.91 5.31 -5.13
CA ARG A 554 -23.22 5.79 -4.66
C ARG A 554 -23.34 7.29 -4.98
N THR A 555 -24.46 7.70 -5.59
CA THR A 555 -24.68 9.10 -6.02
C THR A 555 -26.01 9.65 -5.56
N PRO A 556 -26.05 10.98 -5.24
CA PRO A 556 -24.94 11.94 -5.27
C PRO A 556 -23.92 11.68 -4.16
N ALA A 557 -22.61 11.75 -4.49
CA ALA A 557 -21.54 11.46 -3.53
C ALA A 557 -21.20 12.66 -2.63
N LEU A 558 -21.28 13.88 -3.18
CA LEU A 558 -20.98 15.14 -2.50
C LEU A 558 -21.91 16.23 -3.00
N ASP A 559 -22.07 17.26 -2.18
CA ASP A 559 -22.76 18.49 -2.60
C ASP A 559 -21.98 19.24 -3.69
N SER A 560 -22.70 20.02 -4.49
CA SER A 560 -22.12 20.86 -5.54
C SER A 560 -21.08 21.82 -4.96
N GLY A 561 -19.88 21.87 -5.56
CA GLY A 561 -18.78 22.74 -5.11
C GLY A 561 -18.02 22.24 -3.89
N ARG A 562 -18.39 21.10 -3.30
CA ARG A 562 -17.70 20.52 -2.14
C ARG A 562 -16.31 19.98 -2.47
N SER A 563 -16.13 19.34 -3.64
CA SER A 563 -14.82 18.88 -4.13
C SER A 563 -14.09 20.00 -4.88
N ARG A 564 -12.74 19.98 -4.80
CA ARG A 564 -11.85 20.81 -5.63
C ARG A 564 -11.60 20.21 -7.01
N ASP A 565 -12.02 18.97 -7.23
CA ASP A 565 -11.78 18.28 -8.48
C ASP A 565 -12.66 18.82 -9.58
N ARG A 566 -12.08 18.97 -10.76
CA ARG A 566 -12.81 19.38 -11.96
C ARG A 566 -13.91 18.39 -12.32
N VAL A 567 -13.65 17.11 -12.16
CA VAL A 567 -14.61 16.00 -12.29
C VAL A 567 -14.39 15.09 -11.09
N PRO A 568 -15.17 15.28 -10.00
CA PRO A 568 -15.07 14.43 -8.82
C PRO A 568 -15.20 12.95 -9.17
N PHE A 569 -14.44 12.10 -8.52
CA PHE A 569 -14.45 10.65 -8.72
C PHE A 569 -14.21 10.21 -10.18
N TYR A 570 -13.38 10.95 -10.93
CA TYR A 570 -13.11 10.68 -12.33
C TYR A 570 -12.83 9.20 -12.61
N GLY A 571 -13.62 8.61 -13.53
CA GLY A 571 -13.49 7.21 -13.95
C GLY A 571 -14.20 6.18 -13.06
N ILE A 572 -14.81 6.58 -11.95
CA ILE A 572 -15.68 5.73 -11.12
C ILE A 572 -17.13 5.96 -11.59
N LYS A 573 -17.78 4.89 -12.05
CA LYS A 573 -19.14 4.97 -12.61
C LYS A 573 -20.18 4.93 -11.48
N PRO A 574 -21.33 5.63 -11.61
CA PRO A 574 -22.41 5.56 -10.64
C PRO A 574 -23.04 4.17 -10.57
N ILE A 575 -23.62 3.83 -9.42
CA ILE A 575 -24.49 2.67 -9.23
C ILE A 575 -25.76 2.91 -10.06
N PRO A 576 -26.14 1.97 -10.96
CA PRO A 576 -27.26 2.20 -11.86
C PRO A 576 -28.64 1.99 -11.24
N ARG A 577 -28.71 1.17 -10.18
CA ARG A 577 -29.95 0.81 -9.45
C ARG A 577 -29.62 0.17 -8.12
N TYR A 578 -30.49 0.28 -7.16
CA TYR A 578 -30.45 -0.37 -5.85
C TYR A 578 -31.52 -1.47 -5.72
N PRO A 579 -31.29 -2.56 -4.98
CA PRO A 579 -29.99 -2.95 -4.39
C PRO A 579 -28.95 -3.31 -5.48
N TRP A 580 -27.63 -3.13 -5.16
CA TRP A 580 -26.54 -3.40 -6.09
C TRP A 580 -25.71 -4.61 -5.63
N LYS A 581 -25.58 -5.64 -6.48
CA LYS A 581 -24.86 -6.88 -6.16
C LYS A 581 -23.36 -6.87 -6.56
N GLY A 582 -22.79 -5.72 -6.89
CA GLY A 582 -21.38 -5.59 -7.27
C GLY A 582 -20.58 -4.79 -6.25
N ASN A 583 -19.32 -4.47 -6.60
CA ASN A 583 -18.48 -3.62 -5.78
C ASN A 583 -19.05 -2.21 -5.72
N ALA A 584 -19.01 -1.62 -4.53
CA ALA A 584 -19.57 -0.29 -4.28
C ALA A 584 -18.57 0.61 -3.54
N LEU A 585 -18.74 1.91 -3.73
CA LEU A 585 -18.07 2.97 -2.97
C LEU A 585 -19.15 3.94 -2.47
N THR A 586 -19.19 4.15 -1.15
CA THR A 586 -19.94 5.22 -0.50
C THR A 586 -18.97 6.24 0.08
N VAL A 587 -19.31 7.52 -0.07
CA VAL A 587 -18.54 8.65 0.46
C VAL A 587 -19.34 9.32 1.56
N PHE A 588 -18.77 9.44 2.75
CA PHE A 588 -19.37 10.11 3.90
C PHE A 588 -18.72 11.48 4.11
N ASP A 589 -19.53 12.53 4.22
CA ASP A 589 -19.09 13.92 4.39
C ASP A 589 -19.59 14.53 5.70
N ILE A 590 -18.64 14.99 6.54
CA ILE A 590 -18.92 15.72 7.78
C ILE A 590 -19.17 17.22 7.55
N GLY A 591 -19.22 17.65 6.32
CA GLY A 591 -19.48 19.02 5.90
C GLY A 591 -18.22 19.90 5.78
N PRO A 592 -18.36 21.12 5.25
CA PRO A 592 -17.27 22.07 5.11
C PRO A 592 -16.83 22.63 6.46
N LEU A 593 -15.60 23.15 6.51
CA LEU A 593 -15.11 23.87 7.69
C LEU A 593 -16.07 25.02 8.06
N ARG A 594 -16.54 25.05 9.30
CA ARG A 594 -17.48 26.04 9.78
C ARG A 594 -16.77 27.20 10.50
N PRO A 595 -17.34 28.41 10.50
CA PRO A 595 -16.69 29.58 11.12
C PRO A 595 -16.55 29.40 12.63
N PRO A 596 -15.54 30.06 13.26
CA PRO A 596 -15.42 30.13 14.71
C PRO A 596 -16.68 30.71 15.37
N GLY A 597 -17.06 30.19 16.54
CA GLY A 597 -18.22 30.63 17.30
C GLY A 597 -19.50 29.83 17.08
N CYS A 598 -19.51 28.83 16.21
CA CYS A 598 -20.59 27.84 16.15
C CYS A 598 -20.59 26.98 17.42
N SER A 599 -21.74 26.35 17.78
CA SER A 599 -21.79 25.38 18.88
C SER A 599 -20.87 24.18 18.59
N GLU A 600 -20.35 23.51 19.62
CA GLU A 600 -19.41 22.36 19.41
C GLU A 600 -19.91 21.35 18.38
N ALA A 601 -21.18 20.95 18.47
CA ALA A 601 -21.81 20.05 17.50
C ALA A 601 -21.90 20.66 16.08
N ALA A 602 -21.91 21.99 15.96
CA ALA A 602 -21.97 22.69 14.68
C ALA A 602 -20.61 23.11 14.14
N CYS A 603 -19.52 22.93 14.90
CA CYS A 603 -18.16 23.30 14.50
C CYS A 603 -17.37 22.14 13.88
N ILE A 604 -17.94 20.93 13.82
CA ILE A 604 -17.37 19.79 13.11
C ILE A 604 -17.42 20.09 11.61
N GLY A 605 -16.29 19.90 10.93
CA GLY A 605 -16.19 20.06 9.49
C GLY A 605 -14.74 19.98 9.02
N THR A 606 -14.55 19.67 7.76
CA THR A 606 -13.22 19.56 7.16
C THR A 606 -13.21 20.14 5.75
N PRO A 607 -12.12 20.81 5.31
CA PRO A 607 -11.97 21.16 3.91
C PRO A 607 -11.65 19.90 3.07
N PRO A 608 -11.77 19.99 1.73
CA PRO A 608 -11.18 18.97 0.86
C PRO A 608 -9.70 18.79 1.15
N ALA A 609 -9.20 17.55 1.01
CA ALA A 609 -7.78 17.21 1.22
C ALA A 609 -6.84 18.18 0.47
N PRO A 610 -5.61 18.44 0.97
CA PRO A 610 -4.61 19.24 0.27
C PRO A 610 -4.33 18.71 -1.13
N VAL A 611 -4.13 19.63 -2.09
CA VAL A 611 -3.76 19.28 -3.47
C VAL A 611 -2.27 18.94 -3.63
N THR A 612 -1.51 19.02 -2.55
CA THR A 612 -0.07 18.74 -2.47
C THR A 612 0.17 17.51 -1.60
N ASN A 613 1.39 16.98 -1.65
CA ASN A 613 1.82 15.86 -0.81
C ASN A 613 2.18 16.30 0.62
N THR A 614 1.26 16.97 1.27
CA THR A 614 1.36 17.40 2.67
C THR A 614 0.15 16.91 3.44
N PRO A 615 0.29 16.56 4.72
CA PRO A 615 -0.86 16.23 5.56
C PRO A 615 -1.85 17.39 5.64
N PRO A 616 -3.16 17.12 5.83
CA PRO A 616 -4.11 18.14 6.25
C PRO A 616 -3.71 18.72 7.61
N ASP A 617 -3.90 20.02 7.79
CA ASP A 617 -3.57 20.79 9.00
C ASP A 617 -4.73 21.66 9.49
N VAL A 618 -5.88 21.58 8.81
CA VAL A 618 -7.08 22.38 9.08
C VAL A 618 -8.32 21.49 9.10
N GLY A 619 -9.23 21.77 10.02
CA GLY A 619 -10.50 21.05 10.18
C GLY A 619 -10.39 19.84 11.09
N VAL A 620 -11.50 19.16 11.27
CA VAL A 620 -11.60 17.92 12.05
C VAL A 620 -11.28 16.74 11.15
N ASP A 621 -10.53 15.78 11.66
CA ASP A 621 -10.23 14.54 10.94
C ASP A 621 -11.47 13.64 10.83
N PRO A 622 -12.05 13.43 9.66
CA PRO A 622 -13.23 12.60 9.49
C PRO A 622 -12.94 11.09 9.60
N HIS A 623 -11.67 10.68 9.54
CA HIS A 623 -11.24 9.31 9.51
C HIS A 623 -11.89 8.42 10.59
N PRO A 624 -11.84 8.76 11.90
CA PRO A 624 -12.46 7.94 12.93
C PRO A 624 -13.98 8.13 13.06
N LEU A 625 -14.54 9.15 12.42
CA LEU A 625 -15.89 9.62 12.71
C LEU A 625 -16.97 8.98 11.83
N THR A 626 -16.61 8.51 10.63
CA THR A 626 -17.58 8.05 9.62
C THR A 626 -17.88 6.55 9.69
N ALA A 627 -16.99 5.76 10.26
CA ALA A 627 -17.08 4.31 10.27
C ALA A 627 -18.29 3.75 11.05
N LEU A 628 -18.76 4.47 12.06
CA LEU A 628 -19.87 4.06 12.94
C LEU A 628 -21.16 4.85 12.69
N GLU A 629 -21.23 5.64 11.62
CA GLU A 629 -22.49 6.26 11.22
C GLU A 629 -23.53 5.21 10.89
N LEU A 630 -24.78 5.45 11.31
CA LEU A 630 -25.86 4.48 11.16
C LEU A 630 -26.04 3.97 9.70
N PRO A 631 -26.05 4.85 8.69
CA PRO A 631 -26.12 4.39 7.29
C PRO A 631 -24.92 3.51 6.92
N ALA A 632 -23.70 3.83 7.36
CA ALA A 632 -22.49 3.03 7.07
C ALA A 632 -22.60 1.63 7.68
N VAL A 633 -23.05 1.55 8.92
CA VAL A 633 -23.29 0.26 9.64
C VAL A 633 -24.35 -0.56 8.91
N GLN A 634 -25.47 0.04 8.51
CA GLN A 634 -26.55 -0.65 7.79
C GLN A 634 -26.11 -1.15 6.42
N GLU A 635 -25.33 -0.36 5.67
CA GLU A 635 -24.77 -0.75 4.37
C GLU A 635 -23.89 -1.99 4.48
N PHE A 636 -22.93 -2.03 5.42
CA PHE A 636 -22.09 -3.21 5.56
C PHE A 636 -22.85 -4.42 6.12
N MET A 637 -23.83 -4.23 6.98
CA MET A 637 -24.67 -5.33 7.49
C MET A 637 -25.48 -6.01 6.39
N ASP A 638 -26.03 -5.23 5.45
CA ASP A 638 -26.76 -5.78 4.31
C ASP A 638 -25.81 -6.37 3.25
N PHE A 639 -24.63 -5.81 3.11
CA PHE A 639 -23.64 -6.29 2.16
C PHE A 639 -22.98 -7.61 2.61
N LEU A 640 -22.68 -7.78 3.91
CA LEU A 640 -22.03 -8.94 4.48
C LEU A 640 -23.06 -10.04 4.89
N LYS A 641 -23.81 -10.51 3.89
CA LYS A 641 -24.75 -11.65 3.96
C LYS A 641 -24.48 -12.61 2.81
N LEU A 642 -24.95 -13.83 2.86
CA LEU A 642 -24.79 -14.84 1.79
C LEU A 642 -25.23 -14.32 0.43
N ASP A 643 -26.41 -13.75 0.36
CA ASP A 643 -27.00 -13.13 -0.83
C ASP A 643 -26.88 -11.60 -0.80
N GLY A 644 -25.99 -11.06 0.03
CA GLY A 644 -25.86 -9.65 0.35
C GLY A 644 -25.72 -8.75 -0.87
N ALA A 645 -26.22 -7.54 -0.74
CA ALA A 645 -26.14 -6.50 -1.73
C ALA A 645 -25.90 -5.14 -1.06
N PHE A 646 -25.37 -4.21 -1.81
CA PHE A 646 -25.32 -2.82 -1.39
C PHE A 646 -26.74 -2.24 -1.43
N VAL A 647 -27.25 -1.84 -0.27
CA VAL A 647 -28.50 -1.13 -0.08
C VAL A 647 -28.17 0.30 0.33
N ASP A 648 -28.78 1.28 -0.33
CA ASP A 648 -28.57 2.70 0.01
C ASP A 648 -29.38 3.07 1.24
N HIS A 649 -28.69 3.34 2.34
CA HIS A 649 -29.28 3.78 3.60
C HIS A 649 -29.14 5.28 3.86
N CYS A 650 -28.50 6.01 2.96
CA CYS A 650 -28.40 7.46 3.06
C CYS A 650 -29.73 8.12 2.60
N ILE A 651 -29.91 9.38 2.93
CA ILE A 651 -31.09 10.14 2.51
C ILE A 651 -31.18 10.13 0.98
N LYS A 652 -32.35 9.77 0.46
CA LYS A 652 -32.60 9.71 -0.97
C LYS A 652 -32.24 11.04 -1.67
N ASP A 653 -31.58 10.94 -2.79
CA ASP A 653 -31.16 12.07 -3.63
C ASP A 653 -30.23 13.10 -2.92
N LYS A 654 -29.62 12.72 -1.79
CA LYS A 654 -28.64 13.54 -1.07
C LYS A 654 -27.32 12.77 -0.87
N PRO A 655 -26.18 13.45 -0.68
CA PRO A 655 -24.95 12.82 -0.21
C PRO A 655 -25.15 12.07 1.12
N CYS A 656 -24.23 11.17 1.44
CA CYS A 656 -24.20 10.54 2.76
C CYS A 656 -23.53 11.50 3.75
N TYR A 657 -24.34 12.16 4.53
CA TYR A 657 -23.88 13.06 5.56
C TYR A 657 -23.52 12.32 6.84
N ALA A 658 -22.58 12.85 7.60
CA ALA A 658 -22.09 12.29 8.84
C ALA A 658 -21.92 13.37 9.93
N GLN A 659 -21.87 12.95 11.20
CA GLN A 659 -21.60 13.82 12.35
C GLN A 659 -22.56 15.04 12.43
N GLY A 660 -23.84 14.78 12.20
CA GLY A 660 -24.88 15.81 12.32
C GLY A 660 -24.89 16.86 11.20
N TRP A 661 -24.02 16.74 10.17
CA TRP A 661 -24.16 17.53 8.96
C TRP A 661 -25.39 17.06 8.18
N THR A 662 -26.22 18.00 7.73
CA THR A 662 -27.47 17.71 7.02
C THR A 662 -27.52 18.30 5.61
N GLY A 663 -26.39 18.85 5.16
CA GLY A 663 -26.24 19.52 3.88
C GLY A 663 -26.30 21.05 3.96
N PRO A 664 -26.01 21.73 2.87
CA PRO A 664 -26.05 23.18 2.76
C PRO A 664 -27.45 23.75 2.89
#